data_be28451ffc3a3a96fd44ba5c8d814c00
#
_entry.id   be28451ffc3a3a96fd44ba5c8d814c00
#
_cell.length_a   1.000
_cell.length_b   1.000
_cell.length_c   1.000
_cell.angle_alpha   90.00
_cell.angle_beta   90.00
_cell.angle_gamma   90.00
#
_symmetry.space_group_name_H-M   'P 1'
#
loop_
_entity.id
_entity.type
_entity.pdbx_description
1 polymer ?
#
loop_
_entity_poly.entity_id
_entity_poly.type
_entity_poly.pdbx_seq_one_letter_code
_entity_poly.pdbx_strand_id
1 'polypeptide(L)'
;MLPDTLTKREKKQIRAVLEKAKRDDGIPRTAQQSIPFQRMFPDGICRVSDHYYTKTIQFQDINYQLAQQEDRTSIFEEWCGFLNFFDSSIHFELSFMNMATDMESFERRIQIEPRQDGFDDVRQEYSQMLRRQLERGNNGLTKTKYLTFGIEAESMKQAKPRLEHVQTDLLNNFRRLGVVARTLNGKERLHLMHAMFHMGDHDKFYFDWKWLPASGLSVKDFIAPSSFSFPGGKTFQMGSLYGAMSFLAITASDLSDQLLKDFLDMESSEIVTMHIQSVDQNKAIKTIKRTITELDRSKIEEQKKAVRSGYDIDIIPSDLATYGKDAKALLKELQSQNERMFLITFLVMNTGKTLQELETNVFQASSIAQKHNCNLCRLDFQQEQGLMSSLPLAQNLIEIQRALTTSSTAIFIPFTTQELFQDSPEALYYGLNALSNNLIMVDRKKLKTPNGLILGTPGSGKSFSAKREITNAFLATDDDIIVCDPESEYTPLVTRMGGQVIKISPASSQYINPMDINSNYSEEDNPIALKADFILSLCELVVGGKEGLQPVEKTVIDRCVHQIYQPYFENPVPENMPLLEDLYNALLAQDEKEARHVATALEIYVKGSLNLFNHRTNVDIENRFVCYDIKELGKQLKKIGMLIVQDQVWGRVTKNRGQGKTTRYYMDEFHLLLKEEQTASYSVEIWKRFRKWGGIPTGITQNVKDLLSSREVENIFENSDFIIMLNQAAGDRQILANQLNISPHQLSYVTHSGEGEGLLFYGNVILPFVDHFPTDLELYSIMTSKLSEVVEREAGHAG
;
A
#
# COMPACT_ATOMS: atom_id res chain seq x y z
N MET A 1 -8.61 -32.42 50.80
CA MET A 1 -8.46 -32.58 52.28
C MET A 1 -7.29 -31.70 52.73
N LEU A 2 -7.43 -30.95 53.84
CA LEU A 2 -6.30 -30.15 54.37
C LEU A 2 -5.29 -31.09 55.02
N PRO A 3 -3.97 -30.83 54.88
CA PRO A 3 -2.91 -31.68 55.45
C PRO A 3 -3.04 -31.87 56.97
N ASP A 4 -2.71 -33.04 57.46
CA ASP A 4 -2.84 -33.38 58.91
C ASP A 4 -1.79 -32.67 59.81
N THR A 5 -0.80 -32.06 59.22
CA THR A 5 0.23 -31.26 59.88
C THR A 5 -0.26 -29.92 60.42
N LEU A 6 -1.48 -29.46 60.03
CA LEU A 6 -2.04 -28.17 60.46
C LEU A 6 -2.80 -28.31 61.80
N THR A 7 -2.61 -27.33 62.70
CA THR A 7 -3.32 -27.22 63.94
C THR A 7 -4.85 -26.99 63.74
N LYS A 8 -5.66 -27.35 64.73
CA LYS A 8 -7.12 -27.07 64.66
C LYS A 8 -7.46 -25.59 64.41
N ARG A 9 -6.62 -24.69 64.87
CA ARG A 9 -6.81 -23.22 64.70
C ARG A 9 -6.50 -22.80 63.27
N GLU A 10 -5.43 -23.32 62.69
CA GLU A 10 -5.03 -23.07 61.30
C GLU A 10 -6.04 -23.68 60.31
N LYS A 11 -6.52 -24.93 60.60
CA LYS A 11 -7.59 -25.58 59.78
C LYS A 11 -8.87 -24.74 59.81
N LYS A 12 -9.22 -24.14 61.00
CA LYS A 12 -10.39 -23.26 61.12
C LYS A 12 -10.20 -21.93 60.39
N GLN A 13 -9.00 -21.32 60.43
CA GLN A 13 -8.69 -20.11 59.71
C GLN A 13 -8.70 -20.33 58.19
N ILE A 14 -8.08 -21.41 57.71
CA ILE A 14 -8.09 -21.78 56.29
C ILE A 14 -9.51 -22.08 55.81
N ARG A 15 -10.34 -22.81 56.60
CA ARG A 15 -11.74 -23.01 56.25
C ARG A 15 -12.53 -21.71 56.20
N ALA A 16 -12.32 -20.78 57.15
CA ALA A 16 -12.97 -19.47 57.14
C ALA A 16 -12.55 -18.62 55.91
N VAL A 17 -11.28 -18.68 55.51
CA VAL A 17 -10.79 -18.04 54.27
C VAL A 17 -11.38 -18.71 53.03
N LEU A 18 -11.44 -20.05 52.98
CA LEU A 18 -12.06 -20.79 51.88
C LEU A 18 -13.58 -20.57 51.81
N GLU A 19 -14.26 -20.45 52.95
CA GLU A 19 -15.71 -20.13 52.97
C GLU A 19 -15.94 -18.66 52.57
N LYS A 20 -15.02 -17.74 52.91
CA LYS A 20 -15.06 -16.33 52.49
C LYS A 20 -14.80 -16.22 51.00
N ALA A 21 -13.87 -17.00 50.47
CA ALA A 21 -13.60 -17.10 49.02
C ALA A 21 -14.74 -17.77 48.24
N LYS A 22 -15.49 -18.71 48.84
CA LYS A 22 -16.71 -19.31 48.28
C LYS A 22 -17.94 -18.39 48.32
N ARG A 23 -17.93 -17.40 49.20
CA ARG A 23 -18.96 -16.33 49.29
C ARG A 23 -18.62 -15.11 48.44
N ASP A 24 -17.49 -15.13 47.73
CA ASP A 24 -17.20 -14.14 46.73
C ASP A 24 -18.14 -14.40 45.56
N ASP A 25 -19.07 -13.48 45.32
CA ASP A 25 -20.18 -13.59 44.35
C ASP A 25 -19.70 -13.65 42.89
N GLY A 26 -18.43 -13.87 42.66
CA GLY A 26 -17.81 -13.90 41.31
C GLY A 26 -17.81 -12.53 40.60
N ILE A 27 -18.22 -11.47 41.28
CA ILE A 27 -18.29 -10.13 40.73
C ILE A 27 -16.85 -9.54 40.72
N PRO A 28 -16.33 -9.16 39.58
CA PRO A 28 -15.02 -8.52 39.47
C PRO A 28 -14.97 -7.21 40.30
N ARG A 29 -13.93 -7.03 41.09
CA ARG A 29 -13.76 -5.83 41.93
C ARG A 29 -12.69 -4.89 41.37
N THR A 30 -11.90 -5.35 40.42
CA THR A 30 -10.85 -4.56 39.76
C THR A 30 -10.94 -4.74 38.26
N ALA A 31 -10.42 -3.77 37.49
CA ALA A 31 -10.38 -3.84 36.04
C ALA A 31 -9.66 -5.10 35.55
N GLN A 32 -8.58 -5.53 36.24
CA GLN A 32 -7.84 -6.75 35.89
C GLN A 32 -8.67 -8.03 36.06
N GLN A 33 -9.56 -8.05 37.03
CA GLN A 33 -10.44 -9.22 37.26
C GLN A 33 -11.55 -9.35 36.22
N SER A 34 -11.99 -8.22 35.65
CA SER A 34 -13.00 -8.20 34.56
C SER A 34 -12.47 -8.79 33.26
N ILE A 35 -11.14 -8.71 33.00
CA ILE A 35 -10.54 -9.19 31.75
C ILE A 35 -10.55 -10.73 31.71
N PRO A 36 -11.23 -11.40 30.73
CA PRO A 36 -11.61 -12.80 30.82
C PRO A 36 -10.56 -13.77 30.24
N PHE A 37 -9.29 -13.67 30.66
CA PHE A 37 -8.29 -14.71 30.35
C PHE A 37 -7.45 -15.05 31.58
N GLN A 38 -6.90 -16.27 31.59
CA GLN A 38 -6.11 -16.74 32.73
C GLN A 38 -4.63 -16.43 32.57
N ARG A 39 -4.07 -16.69 31.38
CA ARG A 39 -2.61 -16.54 31.15
C ARG A 39 -2.27 -16.28 29.69
N MET A 40 -1.35 -15.33 29.47
CA MET A 40 -0.68 -15.11 28.19
C MET A 40 0.71 -15.71 28.23
N PHE A 41 1.11 -16.41 27.15
CA PHE A 41 2.45 -16.99 26.99
C PHE A 41 3.29 -16.18 25.98
N PRO A 42 4.63 -16.22 26.07
CA PRO A 42 5.51 -15.47 25.18
C PRO A 42 5.33 -15.81 23.70
N ASP A 43 4.98 -17.08 23.36
CA ASP A 43 4.76 -17.55 21.99
C ASP A 43 3.39 -17.13 21.39
N GLY A 44 2.65 -16.27 22.08
CA GLY A 44 1.37 -15.77 21.63
C GLY A 44 0.17 -16.67 21.95
N ILE A 45 0.35 -17.81 22.58
CA ILE A 45 -0.78 -18.62 23.04
C ILE A 45 -1.39 -17.93 24.27
N CYS A 46 -2.72 -17.79 24.30
CA CYS A 46 -3.47 -17.32 25.45
C CYS A 46 -4.34 -18.45 25.99
N ARG A 47 -4.19 -18.74 27.28
CA ARG A 47 -5.13 -19.60 28.01
C ARG A 47 -6.28 -18.71 28.50
N VAL A 48 -7.43 -18.84 27.87
CA VAL A 48 -8.64 -18.06 28.19
C VAL A 48 -9.36 -18.68 29.37
N SER A 49 -9.63 -19.97 29.30
CA SER A 49 -10.22 -20.74 30.41
C SER A 49 -9.42 -22.03 30.68
N ASP A 50 -9.90 -22.89 31.55
CA ASP A 50 -9.20 -24.13 31.95
C ASP A 50 -8.89 -25.04 30.76
N HIS A 51 -9.75 -25.06 29.76
CA HIS A 51 -9.64 -25.95 28.59
C HIS A 51 -9.66 -25.21 27.27
N TYR A 52 -9.63 -23.87 27.25
CA TYR A 52 -9.70 -23.08 26.01
C TYR A 52 -8.46 -22.24 25.77
N TYR A 53 -7.85 -22.43 24.60
CA TYR A 53 -6.59 -21.82 24.20
C TYR A 53 -6.73 -21.13 22.85
N THR A 54 -6.15 -19.92 22.71
CA THR A 54 -6.28 -19.10 21.50
C THR A 54 -4.95 -18.56 20.98
N LYS A 55 -4.89 -18.28 19.67
CA LYS A 55 -3.84 -17.51 18.99
C LYS A 55 -4.45 -16.43 18.12
N THR A 56 -3.65 -15.40 17.80
CA THR A 56 -4.08 -14.27 16.98
C THR A 56 -3.14 -14.07 15.81
N ILE A 57 -3.69 -13.87 14.62
CA ILE A 57 -3.01 -13.53 13.37
C ILE A 57 -3.42 -12.11 13.01
N GLN A 58 -2.46 -11.25 12.69
CA GLN A 58 -2.68 -9.95 12.05
C GLN A 58 -2.60 -10.15 10.55
N PHE A 59 -3.54 -9.60 9.79
CA PHE A 59 -3.52 -9.66 8.33
C PHE A 59 -3.73 -8.29 7.70
N GLN A 60 -3.19 -8.12 6.50
CA GLN A 60 -3.28 -6.89 5.73
C GLN A 60 -4.46 -6.93 4.76
N ASP A 61 -4.73 -5.79 4.17
CA ASP A 61 -5.76 -5.64 3.15
C ASP A 61 -5.26 -6.05 1.75
N ILE A 62 -6.19 -6.39 0.89
CA ILE A 62 -5.99 -6.50 -0.56
C ILE A 62 -7.02 -5.61 -1.27
N ASN A 63 -6.72 -5.25 -2.50
CA ASN A 63 -7.54 -4.32 -3.26
C ASN A 63 -8.78 -5.01 -3.86
N TYR A 64 -9.74 -5.37 -3.02
CA TYR A 64 -10.98 -6.03 -3.45
C TYR A 64 -11.92 -5.08 -4.20
N GLN A 65 -12.06 -3.83 -3.74
CA GLN A 65 -13.07 -2.92 -4.25
C GLN A 65 -12.78 -2.41 -5.65
N LEU A 66 -11.50 -2.24 -5.97
CA LEU A 66 -11.07 -1.74 -7.27
C LEU A 66 -10.70 -2.87 -8.25
N ALA A 67 -10.78 -4.12 -7.80
CA ALA A 67 -10.48 -5.29 -8.63
C ALA A 67 -11.49 -5.45 -9.79
N GLN A 68 -11.08 -6.14 -10.84
CA GLN A 68 -11.98 -6.53 -11.92
C GLN A 68 -13.07 -7.48 -11.40
N GLN A 69 -14.20 -7.56 -12.11
CA GLN A 69 -15.32 -8.38 -11.67
C GLN A 69 -14.94 -9.87 -11.55
N GLU A 70 -14.10 -10.37 -12.44
CA GLU A 70 -13.60 -11.74 -12.42
C GLU A 70 -12.72 -11.99 -11.19
N ASP A 71 -11.80 -11.05 -10.88
CA ASP A 71 -10.94 -11.13 -9.71
C ASP A 71 -11.76 -11.03 -8.42
N ARG A 72 -12.76 -10.14 -8.36
CA ARG A 72 -13.67 -10.04 -7.21
C ARG A 72 -14.40 -11.35 -6.96
N THR A 73 -14.88 -12.00 -8.03
CA THR A 73 -15.55 -13.30 -7.93
C THR A 73 -14.58 -14.36 -7.42
N SER A 74 -13.36 -14.41 -7.95
CA SER A 74 -12.32 -15.35 -7.50
C SER A 74 -11.96 -15.14 -6.02
N ILE A 75 -11.74 -13.88 -5.60
CA ILE A 75 -11.45 -13.55 -4.18
C ILE A 75 -12.62 -13.98 -3.28
N PHE A 76 -13.85 -13.75 -3.72
CA PHE A 76 -15.04 -14.16 -2.96
C PHE A 76 -15.15 -15.69 -2.82
N GLU A 77 -14.91 -16.45 -3.90
CA GLU A 77 -14.90 -17.91 -3.88
C GLU A 77 -13.79 -18.47 -2.99
N GLU A 78 -12.59 -17.90 -3.07
CA GLU A 78 -11.47 -18.28 -2.21
C GLU A 78 -11.76 -17.93 -0.74
N TRP A 79 -12.44 -16.81 -0.47
CA TRP A 79 -12.87 -16.43 0.87
C TRP A 79 -13.95 -17.39 1.41
N CYS A 80 -14.89 -17.85 0.58
CA CYS A 80 -15.80 -18.93 0.93
C CYS A 80 -15.05 -20.21 1.31
N GLY A 81 -14.03 -20.56 0.52
CA GLY A 81 -13.14 -21.70 0.81
C GLY A 81 -12.38 -21.54 2.13
N PHE A 82 -11.92 -20.31 2.42
CA PHE A 82 -11.26 -19.97 3.68
C PHE A 82 -12.20 -20.18 4.88
N LEU A 83 -13.44 -19.72 4.80
CA LEU A 83 -14.44 -19.93 5.86
C LEU A 83 -14.75 -21.42 6.05
N ASN A 84 -14.84 -22.18 4.98
CA ASN A 84 -15.09 -23.62 5.02
C ASN A 84 -13.92 -24.45 5.58
N PHE A 85 -12.75 -23.85 5.81
CA PHE A 85 -11.65 -24.50 6.52
C PHE A 85 -12.01 -24.76 8.00
N PHE A 86 -12.78 -23.87 8.64
CA PHE A 86 -13.11 -23.98 10.05
C PHE A 86 -14.18 -25.04 10.28
N ASP A 87 -13.87 -26.07 11.05
CA ASP A 87 -14.83 -27.02 11.56
C ASP A 87 -15.46 -26.56 12.89
N SER A 88 -16.42 -27.32 13.40
CA SER A 88 -17.13 -26.96 14.63
C SER A 88 -16.29 -27.02 15.92
N SER A 89 -15.04 -27.50 15.85
CA SER A 89 -14.11 -27.56 16.99
C SER A 89 -13.25 -26.29 17.11
N ILE A 90 -13.25 -25.44 16.07
CA ILE A 90 -12.45 -24.22 16.02
C ILE A 90 -13.40 -23.02 16.08
N HIS A 91 -13.32 -22.26 17.16
CA HIS A 91 -13.97 -20.95 17.25
C HIS A 91 -13.05 -19.89 16.70
N PHE A 92 -13.57 -18.95 15.92
CA PHE A 92 -12.76 -17.84 15.45
C PHE A 92 -13.51 -16.52 15.48
N GLU A 93 -12.74 -15.48 15.55
CA GLU A 93 -13.16 -14.11 15.69
C GLU A 93 -12.38 -13.26 14.70
N LEU A 94 -13.07 -12.43 13.94
CA LEU A 94 -12.50 -11.36 13.14
C LEU A 94 -12.68 -10.06 13.90
N SER A 95 -11.58 -9.36 14.17
CA SER A 95 -11.58 -8.05 14.84
C SER A 95 -11.00 -7.00 13.89
N PHE A 96 -11.77 -5.94 13.67
CA PHE A 96 -11.40 -4.78 12.88
C PHE A 96 -11.33 -3.59 13.81
N MET A 97 -10.19 -2.93 13.83
CA MET A 97 -9.95 -1.81 14.72
C MET A 97 -9.62 -0.57 13.92
N ASN A 98 -10.40 0.46 14.15
CA ASN A 98 -10.16 1.80 13.65
C ASN A 98 -9.77 2.66 14.86
N MET A 99 -8.48 2.92 15.04
CA MET A 99 -7.95 3.59 16.24
C MET A 99 -7.20 4.85 15.85
N ALA A 100 -7.41 5.92 16.61
CA ALA A 100 -6.61 7.12 16.48
C ALA A 100 -5.13 6.77 16.74
N THR A 101 -4.29 7.10 15.79
CA THR A 101 -2.84 6.99 15.94
C THR A 101 -2.37 8.08 16.90
N ASP A 102 -1.37 7.79 17.72
CA ASP A 102 -0.65 8.83 18.45
C ASP A 102 -0.05 9.82 17.46
N MET A 103 -0.71 10.98 17.31
CA MET A 103 -0.34 12.00 16.35
C MET A 103 1.13 12.46 16.54
N GLU A 104 1.60 12.59 17.77
CA GLU A 104 2.99 12.96 18.02
C GLU A 104 4.00 11.92 17.54
N SER A 105 3.70 10.62 17.75
CA SER A 105 4.53 9.52 17.24
C SER A 105 4.46 9.45 15.71
N PHE A 106 3.30 9.72 15.13
CA PHE A 106 3.13 9.70 13.69
C PHE A 106 3.82 10.90 13.03
N GLU A 107 3.67 12.10 13.58
CA GLU A 107 4.35 13.30 13.11
C GLU A 107 5.87 13.15 13.14
N ARG A 108 6.43 12.52 14.19
CA ARG A 108 7.87 12.23 14.26
C ARG A 108 8.34 11.29 13.15
N ARG A 109 7.50 10.35 12.70
CA ARG A 109 7.84 9.41 11.62
C ARG A 109 7.83 10.06 10.24
N ILE A 110 6.97 11.06 10.02
CA ILE A 110 6.89 11.79 8.75
C ILE A 110 7.78 13.04 8.72
N GLN A 111 8.28 13.48 9.86
CA GLN A 111 9.16 14.62 9.96
C GLN A 111 10.53 14.32 9.34
N ILE A 112 10.98 15.17 8.44
CA ILE A 112 12.33 15.09 7.89
C ILE A 112 13.29 15.74 8.89
N GLU A 113 14.27 14.97 9.38
CA GLU A 113 15.22 15.44 10.38
C GLU A 113 16.18 16.50 9.82
N PRO A 114 16.53 17.55 10.59
CA PRO A 114 17.51 18.54 10.21
C PRO A 114 18.90 17.90 10.00
N ARG A 115 19.65 18.35 8.98
CA ARG A 115 20.98 17.82 8.64
C ARG A 115 22.09 18.86 8.74
N GLN A 116 21.77 20.12 9.04
CA GLN A 116 22.71 21.25 9.14
C GLN A 116 23.51 21.50 7.84
N ASP A 117 22.91 21.23 6.70
CA ASP A 117 23.50 21.34 5.34
C ASP A 117 23.04 22.59 4.57
N GLY A 118 22.34 23.52 5.24
CA GLY A 118 21.81 24.76 4.63
C GLY A 118 20.41 24.62 4.03
N PHE A 119 19.75 23.44 4.14
CA PHE A 119 18.40 23.18 3.60
C PHE A 119 17.38 22.83 4.70
N ASP A 120 17.68 23.15 5.95
CA ASP A 120 16.80 22.81 7.07
C ASP A 120 15.53 23.64 7.09
N ASP A 121 15.53 24.84 6.53
CA ASP A 121 14.35 25.66 6.29
C ASP A 121 13.37 24.96 5.32
N VAL A 122 13.89 24.38 4.23
CA VAL A 122 13.12 23.62 3.24
C VAL A 122 12.57 22.32 3.87
N ARG A 123 13.38 21.63 4.71
CA ARG A 123 12.92 20.44 5.45
C ARG A 123 11.78 20.78 6.41
N GLN A 124 11.88 21.93 7.09
CA GLN A 124 10.82 22.38 7.98
C GLN A 124 9.54 22.70 7.20
N GLU A 125 9.64 23.40 6.08
CA GLU A 125 8.50 23.72 5.24
C GLU A 125 7.83 22.45 4.68
N TYR A 126 8.63 21.49 4.20
CA TYR A 126 8.13 20.21 3.69
C TYR A 126 7.46 19.39 4.81
N SER A 127 8.05 19.36 6.00
CA SER A 127 7.45 18.70 7.18
C SER A 127 6.13 19.37 7.60
N GLN A 128 6.05 20.69 7.51
CA GLN A 128 4.80 21.43 7.74
C GLN A 128 3.72 21.07 6.68
N MET A 129 4.11 20.93 5.43
CA MET A 129 3.22 20.44 4.37
C MET A 129 2.66 19.06 4.72
N LEU A 130 3.53 18.11 5.10
CA LEU A 130 3.12 16.76 5.50
C LEU A 130 2.13 16.76 6.68
N ARG A 131 2.35 17.62 7.68
CA ARG A 131 1.40 17.79 8.79
C ARG A 131 0.04 18.29 8.31
N ARG A 132 0.01 19.30 7.43
CA ARG A 132 -1.24 19.81 6.84
C ARG A 132 -1.97 18.74 6.02
N GLN A 133 -1.24 17.87 5.31
CA GLN A 133 -1.85 16.75 4.60
C GLN A 133 -2.41 15.70 5.56
N LEU A 134 -1.71 15.44 6.65
CA LEU A 134 -2.18 14.54 7.71
C LEU A 134 -3.48 15.06 8.37
N GLU A 135 -3.56 16.37 8.63
CA GLU A 135 -4.76 17.02 9.18
C GLU A 135 -5.96 16.99 8.21
N ARG A 136 -5.71 17.03 6.89
CA ARG A 136 -6.73 16.87 5.86
C ARG A 136 -7.18 15.42 5.67
N GLY A 137 -6.33 14.49 6.04
CA GLY A 137 -6.59 13.06 5.95
C GLY A 137 -7.60 12.58 6.99
N ASN A 138 -7.71 11.28 7.13
CA ASN A 138 -8.68 10.61 8.02
C ASN A 138 -8.25 10.70 9.51
N ASN A 139 -7.93 11.88 10.01
CA ASN A 139 -7.57 12.22 11.40
C ASN A 139 -6.52 11.28 12.04
N GLY A 140 -5.62 10.68 11.22
CA GLY A 140 -4.61 9.76 11.71
C GLY A 140 -5.17 8.43 12.21
N LEU A 141 -6.31 7.98 11.73
CA LEU A 141 -6.87 6.67 12.08
C LEU A 141 -6.09 5.55 11.41
N THR A 142 -5.60 4.60 12.19
CA THR A 142 -4.97 3.38 11.69
C THR A 142 -5.98 2.24 11.72
N LYS A 143 -6.22 1.63 10.54
CA LYS A 143 -7.07 0.45 10.39
C LYS A 143 -6.23 -0.81 10.52
N THR A 144 -6.56 -1.67 11.48
CA THR A 144 -5.88 -2.95 11.70
C THR A 144 -6.87 -4.10 11.75
N LYS A 145 -6.46 -5.26 11.28
CA LYS A 145 -7.30 -6.44 11.11
C LYS A 145 -6.66 -7.66 11.76
N TYR A 146 -7.44 -8.38 12.53
CA TYR A 146 -6.98 -9.55 13.26
C TYR A 146 -7.95 -10.72 13.10
N LEU A 147 -7.40 -11.91 13.04
CA LEU A 147 -8.11 -13.17 13.16
C LEU A 147 -7.61 -13.88 14.41
N THR A 148 -8.48 -14.05 15.39
CA THR A 148 -8.22 -14.85 16.59
C THR A 148 -8.94 -16.16 16.48
N PHE A 149 -8.26 -17.28 16.69
CA PHE A 149 -8.84 -18.60 16.68
C PHE A 149 -8.50 -19.35 17.95
N GLY A 150 -9.42 -20.22 18.35
CA GLY A 150 -9.32 -20.97 19.61
C GLY A 150 -9.80 -22.40 19.48
N ILE A 151 -9.24 -23.25 20.32
CA ILE A 151 -9.57 -24.67 20.41
C ILE A 151 -9.71 -25.09 21.86
N GLU A 152 -10.53 -26.11 22.10
CA GLU A 152 -10.61 -26.79 23.39
C GLU A 152 -9.53 -27.87 23.48
N ALA A 153 -8.85 -27.94 24.62
CA ALA A 153 -7.85 -28.95 24.94
C ALA A 153 -7.70 -29.11 26.47
N GLU A 154 -7.41 -30.31 26.93
CA GLU A 154 -7.22 -30.58 28.34
C GLU A 154 -5.96 -29.98 28.94
N SER A 155 -4.94 -29.73 28.10
CA SER A 155 -3.66 -29.19 28.53
C SER A 155 -2.96 -28.39 27.44
N MET A 156 -2.03 -27.52 27.85
CA MET A 156 -1.16 -26.76 26.95
C MET A 156 -0.32 -27.69 26.03
N LYS A 157 0.09 -28.88 26.52
CA LYS A 157 0.84 -29.84 25.71
C LYS A 157 0.05 -30.36 24.51
N GLN A 158 -1.28 -30.49 24.66
CA GLN A 158 -2.17 -30.90 23.58
C GLN A 158 -2.59 -29.70 22.72
N ALA A 159 -2.82 -28.54 23.33
CA ALA A 159 -3.27 -27.33 22.62
C ALA A 159 -2.21 -26.81 21.66
N LYS A 160 -0.93 -26.72 22.08
CA LYS A 160 0.12 -26.06 21.30
C LYS A 160 0.32 -26.66 19.91
N PRO A 161 0.53 -27.98 19.71
CA PRO A 161 0.72 -28.54 18.38
C PRO A 161 -0.50 -28.33 17.46
N ARG A 162 -1.73 -28.44 18.03
CA ARG A 162 -2.96 -28.21 17.25
C ARG A 162 -3.11 -26.76 16.82
N LEU A 163 -2.82 -25.81 17.71
CA LEU A 163 -2.83 -24.38 17.37
C LEU A 163 -1.77 -24.02 16.34
N GLU A 164 -0.58 -24.62 16.41
CA GLU A 164 0.49 -24.40 15.42
C GLU A 164 0.14 -24.97 14.03
N HIS A 165 -0.54 -26.13 14.00
CA HIS A 165 -1.05 -26.68 12.74
C HIS A 165 -2.11 -25.78 12.11
N VAL A 166 -3.15 -25.41 12.87
CA VAL A 166 -4.21 -24.49 12.41
C VAL A 166 -3.61 -23.16 11.95
N GLN A 167 -2.65 -22.61 12.71
CA GLN A 167 -1.94 -21.38 12.34
C GLN A 167 -1.28 -21.50 10.97
N THR A 168 -0.56 -22.62 10.72
CA THR A 168 0.14 -22.84 9.44
C THR A 168 -0.83 -22.89 8.28
N ASP A 169 -1.93 -23.60 8.46
CA ASP A 169 -2.97 -23.71 7.42
C ASP A 169 -3.65 -22.37 7.15
N LEU A 170 -3.94 -21.58 8.18
CA LEU A 170 -4.52 -20.24 8.03
C LEU A 170 -3.56 -19.29 7.30
N LEU A 171 -2.27 -19.29 7.64
CA LEU A 171 -1.27 -18.49 6.93
C LEU A 171 -1.14 -18.90 5.45
N ASN A 172 -1.24 -20.19 5.14
CA ASN A 172 -1.24 -20.68 3.77
C ASN A 172 -2.51 -20.26 3.02
N ASN A 173 -3.67 -20.29 3.66
CA ASN A 173 -4.93 -19.84 3.07
C ASN A 173 -4.90 -18.31 2.80
N PHE A 174 -4.39 -17.50 3.73
CA PHE A 174 -4.18 -16.07 3.48
C PHE A 174 -3.22 -15.82 2.32
N ARG A 175 -2.14 -16.61 2.21
CA ARG A 175 -1.20 -16.49 1.09
C ARG A 175 -1.85 -16.82 -0.26
N ARG A 176 -2.78 -17.78 -0.34
CA ARG A 176 -3.55 -18.06 -1.56
C ARG A 176 -4.41 -16.87 -1.98
N LEU A 177 -5.05 -16.22 -1.01
CA LEU A 177 -5.80 -14.98 -1.22
C LEU A 177 -4.91 -13.77 -1.59
N GLY A 178 -3.58 -13.92 -1.61
CA GLY A 178 -2.66 -12.79 -1.81
C GLY A 178 -2.52 -11.87 -0.58
N VAL A 179 -3.04 -12.28 0.56
CA VAL A 179 -3.05 -11.51 1.81
C VAL A 179 -1.76 -11.75 2.60
N VAL A 180 -1.07 -10.68 2.98
CA VAL A 180 0.06 -10.76 3.90
C VAL A 180 -0.47 -10.91 5.32
N ALA A 181 -0.07 -11.98 6.01
CA ALA A 181 -0.50 -12.27 7.36
C ALA A 181 0.66 -12.74 8.23
N ARG A 182 0.63 -12.40 9.52
CA ARG A 182 1.63 -12.81 10.50
C ARG A 182 1.00 -13.14 11.84
N THR A 183 1.58 -14.08 12.57
CA THR A 183 1.13 -14.43 13.91
C THR A 183 1.70 -13.44 14.93
N LEU A 184 0.87 -13.03 15.89
CA LEU A 184 1.29 -12.19 17.00
C LEU A 184 1.93 -13.02 18.11
N ASN A 185 3.05 -12.57 18.65
CA ASN A 185 3.61 -13.09 19.89
C ASN A 185 2.86 -12.55 21.13
N GLY A 186 3.20 -13.04 22.32
CA GLY A 186 2.49 -12.67 23.54
C GLY A 186 2.60 -11.18 23.90
N LYS A 187 3.76 -10.55 23.66
CA LYS A 187 3.94 -9.11 23.88
C LYS A 187 3.11 -8.28 22.91
N GLU A 188 3.05 -8.68 21.65
CA GLU A 188 2.23 -8.01 20.63
C GLU A 188 0.73 -8.14 20.92
N ARG A 189 0.27 -9.32 21.40
CA ARG A 189 -1.13 -9.49 21.84
C ARG A 189 -1.47 -8.64 23.06
N LEU A 190 -0.56 -8.53 24.02
CA LEU A 190 -0.75 -7.64 25.18
C LEU A 190 -0.79 -6.18 24.75
N HIS A 191 0.09 -5.78 23.82
CA HIS A 191 0.07 -4.43 23.25
C HIS A 191 -1.26 -4.13 22.55
N LEU A 192 -1.78 -5.09 21.78
CA LEU A 192 -3.08 -4.98 21.12
C LEU A 192 -4.20 -4.75 22.13
N MET A 193 -4.27 -5.56 23.20
CA MET A 193 -5.28 -5.39 24.25
C MET A 193 -5.10 -4.06 25.01
N HIS A 194 -3.85 -3.65 25.27
CA HIS A 194 -3.56 -2.34 25.87
C HIS A 194 -4.11 -1.21 25.00
N ALA A 195 -3.84 -1.25 23.69
CA ALA A 195 -4.34 -0.24 22.75
C ALA A 195 -5.89 -0.19 22.74
N MET A 196 -6.58 -1.33 22.83
CA MET A 196 -8.04 -1.37 22.93
C MET A 196 -8.57 -0.71 24.22
N PHE A 197 -7.88 -0.90 25.33
CA PHE A 197 -8.29 -0.33 26.62
C PHE A 197 -7.89 1.12 26.82
N HIS A 198 -6.95 1.63 26.01
CA HIS A 198 -6.40 2.99 26.12
C HIS A 198 -6.60 3.79 24.81
N MET A 199 -7.71 3.56 24.11
CA MET A 199 -8.02 4.23 22.83
C MET A 199 -8.09 5.77 22.90
N GLY A 200 -8.30 6.32 24.10
CA GLY A 200 -8.39 7.77 24.32
C GLY A 200 -7.19 8.38 25.03
N ASP A 201 -6.29 7.56 25.53
CA ASP A 201 -5.15 7.96 26.32
C ASP A 201 -3.84 7.75 25.54
N HIS A 202 -2.90 8.69 25.64
CA HIS A 202 -1.58 8.56 25.02
C HIS A 202 -0.60 7.71 25.87
N ASP A 203 -1.14 6.80 26.70
CA ASP A 203 -0.35 5.93 27.54
C ASP A 203 0.44 4.92 26.71
N LYS A 204 1.76 5.00 26.84
CA LYS A 204 2.67 4.11 26.11
C LYS A 204 2.71 2.76 26.78
N PHE A 205 2.59 1.69 25.97
CA PHE A 205 2.72 0.32 26.44
C PHE A 205 4.18 -0.01 26.76
N TYR A 206 4.47 -0.22 28.04
CA TYR A 206 5.77 -0.69 28.52
C TYR A 206 5.61 -2.05 29.17
N PHE A 207 6.21 -3.08 28.58
CA PHE A 207 6.15 -4.44 29.10
C PHE A 207 7.37 -5.26 28.73
N ASP A 208 7.94 -5.97 29.74
CA ASP A 208 8.95 -7.02 29.54
C ASP A 208 8.61 -8.22 30.42
N TRP A 209 8.70 -9.42 29.86
CA TRP A 209 8.47 -10.67 30.56
C TRP A 209 9.33 -10.84 31.81
N LYS A 210 10.53 -10.23 31.83
CA LYS A 210 11.45 -10.27 32.97
C LYS A 210 10.94 -9.56 34.20
N TRP A 211 9.98 -8.66 34.06
CA TRP A 211 9.44 -7.91 35.20
C TRP A 211 8.44 -8.71 36.03
N LEU A 212 7.73 -9.68 35.44
CA LEU A 212 6.69 -10.43 36.12
C LEU A 212 7.19 -11.20 37.36
N PRO A 213 8.30 -11.99 37.30
CA PRO A 213 8.75 -12.73 38.49
C PRO A 213 9.21 -11.84 39.64
N ALA A 214 9.76 -10.66 39.32
CA ALA A 214 10.34 -9.74 40.33
C ALA A 214 9.28 -8.83 40.96
N SER A 215 8.23 -8.44 40.21
CA SER A 215 7.23 -7.47 40.67
C SER A 215 6.03 -8.10 41.37
N GLY A 216 5.77 -9.37 41.18
CA GLY A 216 4.53 -10.03 41.64
C GLY A 216 3.28 -9.57 40.87
N LEU A 217 3.43 -8.76 39.80
CA LEU A 217 2.36 -8.29 38.94
C LEU A 217 1.95 -9.39 37.95
N SER A 218 0.72 -9.31 37.47
CA SER A 218 0.22 -10.12 36.36
C SER A 218 0.32 -9.35 35.04
N VAL A 219 0.25 -10.05 33.91
CA VAL A 219 0.21 -9.39 32.59
C VAL A 219 -0.99 -8.44 32.45
N LYS A 220 -2.06 -8.66 33.22
CA LYS A 220 -3.27 -7.82 33.19
C LYS A 220 -3.04 -6.44 33.80
N ASP A 221 -2.07 -6.31 34.71
CA ASP A 221 -1.74 -5.02 35.33
C ASP A 221 -1.08 -4.06 34.33
N PHE A 222 -0.52 -4.57 33.23
CA PHE A 222 0.11 -3.78 32.19
C PHE A 222 -0.86 -3.40 31.05
N ILE A 223 -2.04 -3.99 31.00
CA ILE A 223 -3.00 -3.75 29.92
C ILE A 223 -4.33 -3.15 30.39
N ALA A 224 -4.67 -3.34 31.66
CA ALA A 224 -5.95 -2.88 32.19
C ALA A 224 -6.03 -1.36 32.23
N PRO A 225 -7.17 -0.75 31.93
CA PRO A 225 -7.38 0.67 32.12
C PRO A 225 -7.46 1.02 33.61
N SER A 226 -7.37 2.29 33.93
CA SER A 226 -7.47 2.79 35.30
C SER A 226 -8.78 2.38 35.98
N SER A 227 -9.88 2.31 35.25
CA SER A 227 -11.19 1.89 35.74
C SER A 227 -12.12 1.42 34.63
N PHE A 228 -13.02 0.51 34.97
CA PHE A 228 -14.26 0.24 34.20
C PHE A 228 -15.47 0.71 35.03
N SER A 229 -16.41 1.37 34.37
CA SER A 229 -17.71 1.72 34.96
C SER A 229 -18.83 1.44 33.97
N PHE A 230 -19.90 0.82 34.43
CA PHE A 230 -21.07 0.45 33.63
C PHE A 230 -22.33 1.12 34.18
N PRO A 231 -22.43 2.48 34.10
CA PRO A 231 -23.57 3.20 34.64
C PRO A 231 -24.81 3.03 33.74
N GLY A 232 -25.94 2.65 34.29
CA GLY A 232 -27.24 2.70 33.63
C GLY A 232 -27.49 1.67 32.51
N GLY A 233 -26.59 0.72 32.28
CA GLY A 233 -26.81 -0.41 31.38
C GLY A 233 -26.71 -0.17 29.87
N LYS A 234 -26.63 1.09 29.41
CA LYS A 234 -26.59 1.46 27.96
C LYS A 234 -25.22 1.89 27.46
N THR A 235 -24.35 2.29 28.35
CA THR A 235 -23.00 2.80 28.06
C THR A 235 -22.04 2.26 29.11
N PHE A 236 -20.77 2.30 28.80
CA PHE A 236 -19.69 2.07 29.76
C PHE A 236 -18.70 3.22 29.71
N GLN A 237 -17.84 3.30 30.73
CA GLN A 237 -16.72 4.22 30.77
C GLN A 237 -15.45 3.41 31.01
N MET A 238 -14.40 3.70 30.27
CA MET A 238 -13.11 3.04 30.30
C MET A 238 -12.03 4.12 30.42
N GLY A 239 -11.48 4.28 31.65
CA GLY A 239 -10.64 5.44 31.94
C GLY A 239 -11.42 6.74 31.73
N SER A 240 -10.92 7.60 30.84
CA SER A 240 -11.55 8.88 30.46
C SER A 240 -12.56 8.76 29.33
N LEU A 241 -12.63 7.60 28.65
CA LEU A 241 -13.39 7.41 27.43
C LEU A 241 -14.78 6.81 27.71
N TYR A 242 -15.81 7.35 27.05
CA TYR A 242 -17.15 6.76 27.04
C TYR A 242 -17.26 5.77 25.88
N GLY A 243 -17.96 4.65 26.10
CA GLY A 243 -18.17 3.63 25.10
C GLY A 243 -19.59 3.05 25.13
N ALA A 244 -19.99 2.48 24.00
CA ALA A 244 -21.24 1.73 23.88
C ALA A 244 -21.03 0.50 22.98
N MET A 245 -21.49 -0.64 23.46
CA MET A 245 -21.54 -1.88 22.71
C MET A 245 -22.92 -2.07 22.08
N SER A 246 -22.91 -2.38 20.80
CA SER A 246 -24.10 -2.71 20.02
C SER A 246 -23.90 -4.01 19.24
N PHE A 247 -24.98 -4.68 18.90
CA PHE A 247 -24.96 -5.82 17.98
C PHE A 247 -25.75 -5.50 16.71
N LEU A 248 -25.33 -6.06 15.60
CA LEU A 248 -26.03 -5.95 14.33
C LEU A 248 -27.11 -7.01 14.21
N ALA A 249 -28.37 -6.59 14.23
CA ALA A 249 -29.51 -7.43 13.92
C ALA A 249 -29.69 -7.48 12.39
N ILE A 250 -29.32 -8.58 11.77
CA ILE A 250 -29.41 -8.81 10.33
C ILE A 250 -30.85 -9.19 10.00
N THR A 251 -31.62 -8.25 9.46
CA THR A 251 -33.04 -8.44 9.05
C THR A 251 -33.19 -8.54 7.53
N ALA A 252 -32.18 -8.11 6.78
CA ALA A 252 -32.17 -8.17 5.34
C ALA A 252 -32.19 -9.62 4.81
N SER A 253 -32.95 -9.86 3.74
CA SER A 253 -32.90 -11.11 2.96
C SER A 253 -31.62 -11.19 2.12
N ASP A 254 -31.20 -10.04 1.59
CA ASP A 254 -30.01 -9.90 0.77
C ASP A 254 -29.05 -8.91 1.45
N LEU A 255 -27.83 -9.36 1.71
CA LEU A 255 -26.76 -8.54 2.28
C LEU A 255 -25.88 -7.97 1.17
N SER A 256 -25.31 -6.80 1.43
CA SER A 256 -24.34 -6.14 0.56
C SER A 256 -22.91 -6.30 1.10
N ASP A 257 -21.95 -6.55 0.22
CA ASP A 257 -20.51 -6.55 0.53
C ASP A 257 -19.97 -5.18 0.97
N GLN A 258 -20.79 -4.11 0.83
CA GLN A 258 -20.46 -2.77 1.29
C GLN A 258 -20.75 -2.55 2.79
N LEU A 259 -21.53 -3.43 3.45
CA LEU A 259 -21.95 -3.22 4.84
C LEU A 259 -20.75 -3.13 5.80
N LEU A 260 -19.86 -4.11 5.75
CA LEU A 260 -18.66 -4.11 6.63
C LEU A 260 -17.75 -2.92 6.30
N LYS A 261 -17.60 -2.62 5.01
CA LYS A 261 -16.81 -1.47 4.56
C LYS A 261 -17.31 -0.16 5.14
N ASP A 262 -18.62 0.10 5.01
CA ASP A 262 -19.20 1.37 5.47
C ASP A 262 -19.00 1.58 6.98
N PHE A 263 -19.00 0.50 7.79
CA PHE A 263 -18.58 0.57 9.18
C PHE A 263 -17.10 0.93 9.31
N LEU A 264 -16.21 0.23 8.60
CA LEU A 264 -14.76 0.45 8.70
C LEU A 264 -14.32 1.81 8.13
N ASP A 265 -15.15 2.48 7.36
CA ASP A 265 -14.88 3.82 6.81
C ASP A 265 -15.41 4.96 7.70
N MET A 266 -15.96 4.66 8.89
CA MET A 266 -16.31 5.69 9.87
C MET A 266 -15.08 6.50 10.31
N GLU A 267 -15.26 7.81 10.45
CA GLU A 267 -14.20 8.75 10.89
C GLU A 267 -14.05 8.80 12.43
N SER A 268 -14.48 7.77 13.12
CA SER A 268 -14.40 7.65 14.59
C SER A 268 -13.61 6.41 15.01
N SER A 269 -13.07 6.46 16.22
CA SER A 269 -12.44 5.27 16.82
C SER A 269 -13.51 4.24 17.16
N GLU A 270 -13.42 3.07 16.52
CA GLU A 270 -14.36 1.98 16.70
C GLU A 270 -13.70 0.61 16.60
N ILE A 271 -14.37 -0.39 17.14
CA ILE A 271 -13.99 -1.80 16.97
C ILE A 271 -15.21 -2.56 16.46
N VAL A 272 -15.04 -3.23 15.34
CA VAL A 272 -16.02 -4.18 14.81
C VAL A 272 -15.51 -5.58 15.07
N THR A 273 -16.31 -6.42 15.72
CA THR A 273 -15.94 -7.78 16.06
C THR A 273 -16.99 -8.76 15.54
N MET A 274 -16.54 -9.77 14.80
CA MET A 274 -17.39 -10.84 14.30
C MET A 274 -16.96 -12.16 14.91
N HIS A 275 -17.77 -12.73 15.77
CA HIS A 275 -17.62 -14.12 16.22
C HIS A 275 -18.29 -15.04 15.22
N ILE A 276 -17.57 -16.02 14.73
CA ILE A 276 -18.05 -16.97 13.73
C ILE A 276 -17.77 -18.39 14.22
N GLN A 277 -18.82 -19.18 14.30
CA GLN A 277 -18.75 -20.57 14.73
C GLN A 277 -19.37 -21.48 13.68
N SER A 278 -18.61 -22.43 13.15
CA SER A 278 -19.13 -23.44 12.23
C SER A 278 -20.03 -24.43 12.98
N VAL A 279 -21.16 -24.77 12.39
CA VAL A 279 -22.09 -25.80 12.92
C VAL A 279 -21.74 -27.13 12.23
N ASP A 280 -21.75 -28.23 13.02
CA ASP A 280 -21.62 -29.57 12.45
C ASP A 280 -22.67 -29.82 11.36
N GLN A 281 -22.20 -30.23 10.17
CA GLN A 281 -23.04 -30.37 8.98
C GLN A 281 -24.22 -31.29 9.18
N ASN A 282 -24.01 -32.42 9.87
CA ASN A 282 -25.07 -33.39 10.13
C ASN A 282 -26.12 -32.81 11.11
N LYS A 283 -25.64 -32.05 12.09
CA LYS A 283 -26.51 -31.38 13.08
C LYS A 283 -27.32 -30.27 12.39
N ALA A 284 -26.68 -29.46 11.51
CA ALA A 284 -27.37 -28.43 10.75
C ALA A 284 -28.48 -29.02 9.86
N ILE A 285 -28.18 -30.03 9.06
CA ILE A 285 -29.15 -30.70 8.17
C ILE A 285 -30.29 -31.30 8.98
N LYS A 286 -29.99 -31.95 10.10
CA LYS A 286 -31.04 -32.54 10.99
C LYS A 286 -31.96 -31.46 11.56
N THR A 287 -31.41 -30.33 11.99
CA THR A 287 -32.20 -29.21 12.53
C THR A 287 -33.11 -28.63 11.46
N ILE A 288 -32.62 -28.37 10.26
CA ILE A 288 -33.44 -27.82 9.16
C ILE A 288 -34.53 -28.80 8.71
N LYS A 289 -34.24 -30.11 8.63
CA LYS A 289 -35.26 -31.12 8.35
C LYS A 289 -36.37 -31.13 9.41
N ARG A 290 -36.02 -30.93 10.68
CA ARG A 290 -36.99 -30.81 11.76
C ARG A 290 -37.84 -29.54 11.59
N THR A 291 -37.23 -28.40 11.31
CA THR A 291 -37.95 -27.15 11.05
C THR A 291 -38.90 -27.28 9.85
N ILE A 292 -38.47 -27.89 8.74
CA ILE A 292 -39.35 -28.17 7.60
C ILE A 292 -40.56 -29.01 8.02
N THR A 293 -40.34 -30.05 8.83
CA THR A 293 -41.41 -30.90 9.30
C THR A 293 -42.39 -30.12 10.19
N GLU A 294 -41.93 -29.26 11.06
CA GLU A 294 -42.75 -28.38 11.90
C GLU A 294 -43.55 -27.37 11.06
N LEU A 295 -42.92 -26.74 10.05
CA LEU A 295 -43.57 -25.83 9.11
C LEU A 295 -44.66 -26.57 8.26
N ASP A 296 -44.34 -27.75 7.74
CA ASP A 296 -45.30 -28.54 6.98
C ASP A 296 -46.49 -28.98 7.88
N ARG A 297 -46.29 -29.29 9.19
CA ARG A 297 -47.35 -29.50 10.15
C ARG A 297 -48.22 -28.27 10.37
N SER A 298 -47.59 -27.11 10.62
CA SER A 298 -48.30 -25.85 10.78
C SER A 298 -49.11 -25.49 9.52
N LYS A 299 -48.59 -25.73 8.35
CA LYS A 299 -49.28 -25.60 7.07
C LYS A 299 -50.54 -26.44 7.01
N ILE A 300 -50.44 -27.75 7.38
CA ILE A 300 -51.58 -28.68 7.42
C ILE A 300 -52.62 -28.22 8.45
N GLU A 301 -52.20 -27.69 9.60
CA GLU A 301 -53.10 -27.18 10.62
C GLU A 301 -53.87 -25.95 10.15
N GLU A 302 -53.22 -24.99 9.51
CA GLU A 302 -53.87 -23.82 8.93
C GLU A 302 -54.79 -24.17 7.76
N GLN A 303 -54.43 -25.13 6.90
CA GLN A 303 -55.30 -25.67 5.84
C GLN A 303 -56.57 -26.31 6.48
N LYS A 304 -56.44 -27.10 7.56
CA LYS A 304 -57.57 -27.67 8.28
C LYS A 304 -58.49 -26.60 8.88
N LYS A 305 -57.92 -25.51 9.42
CA LYS A 305 -58.68 -24.37 9.93
C LYS A 305 -59.44 -23.66 8.81
N ALA A 306 -58.77 -23.39 7.66
CA ALA A 306 -59.38 -22.76 6.50
C ALA A 306 -60.62 -23.56 6.03
N VAL A 307 -60.46 -24.86 5.82
CA VAL A 307 -61.57 -25.75 5.45
C VAL A 307 -62.71 -25.74 6.43
N ARG A 308 -62.42 -25.79 7.73
CA ARG A 308 -63.45 -25.68 8.79
C ARG A 308 -64.19 -24.34 8.82
N SER A 309 -63.56 -23.29 8.37
CA SER A 309 -64.12 -21.95 8.29
C SER A 309 -64.77 -21.64 6.91
N GLY A 310 -64.86 -22.64 6.00
CA GLY A 310 -65.46 -22.48 4.70
C GLY A 310 -64.61 -21.74 3.64
N TYR A 311 -63.31 -21.57 3.91
CA TYR A 311 -62.39 -21.00 2.96
C TYR A 311 -61.68 -22.05 2.12
N ASP A 312 -61.10 -21.60 0.98
CA ASP A 312 -60.37 -22.49 0.10
C ASP A 312 -59.11 -23.06 0.75
N ILE A 313 -58.77 -24.31 0.46
CA ILE A 313 -57.64 -25.06 1.01
C ILE A 313 -56.30 -24.43 0.64
N ASP A 314 -56.25 -23.62 -0.47
CA ASP A 314 -55.05 -22.95 -0.92
C ASP A 314 -54.76 -21.61 -0.22
N ILE A 315 -55.66 -21.16 0.65
CA ILE A 315 -55.46 -19.98 1.50
C ILE A 315 -54.53 -20.34 2.67
N ILE A 316 -53.24 -20.17 2.44
CA ILE A 316 -52.20 -20.36 3.45
C ILE A 316 -51.63 -18.97 3.79
N PRO A 317 -51.33 -18.65 5.03
CA PRO A 317 -50.58 -17.43 5.39
C PRO A 317 -49.31 -17.33 4.53
N SER A 318 -49.13 -16.20 3.85
CA SER A 318 -48.02 -15.97 2.93
C SER A 318 -46.66 -16.28 3.56
N ASP A 319 -46.53 -15.93 4.84
CA ASP A 319 -45.30 -16.13 5.60
C ASP A 319 -44.94 -17.61 5.78
N LEU A 320 -45.93 -18.46 6.03
CA LEU A 320 -45.74 -19.89 6.22
C LEU A 320 -45.34 -20.58 4.92
N ALA A 321 -45.89 -20.12 3.80
CA ALA A 321 -45.55 -20.62 2.48
C ALA A 321 -44.11 -20.23 2.09
N THR A 322 -43.74 -18.99 2.37
CA THR A 322 -42.40 -18.46 2.09
C THR A 322 -41.36 -19.17 2.96
N TYR A 323 -41.53 -19.23 4.26
CA TYR A 323 -40.61 -19.93 5.19
C TYR A 323 -40.41 -21.40 4.84
N GLY A 324 -41.46 -22.08 4.42
CA GLY A 324 -41.36 -23.48 3.98
C GLY A 324 -40.55 -23.65 2.71
N LYS A 325 -40.65 -22.72 1.76
CA LYS A 325 -39.88 -22.70 0.52
C LYS A 325 -38.42 -22.40 0.79
N ASP A 326 -38.14 -21.38 1.62
CA ASP A 326 -36.80 -20.97 1.99
C ASP A 326 -36.05 -22.05 2.78
N ALA A 327 -36.72 -22.71 3.73
CA ALA A 327 -36.13 -23.82 4.48
C ALA A 327 -35.77 -25.01 3.57
N LYS A 328 -36.59 -25.30 2.54
CA LYS A 328 -36.30 -26.36 1.54
C LYS A 328 -35.17 -25.95 0.61
N ALA A 329 -35.10 -24.70 0.20
CA ALA A 329 -33.97 -24.15 -0.58
C ALA A 329 -32.65 -24.25 0.18
N LEU A 330 -32.64 -23.79 1.44
CA LEU A 330 -31.48 -23.87 2.33
C LEU A 330 -31.02 -25.32 2.54
N LEU A 331 -31.95 -26.28 2.69
CA LEU A 331 -31.60 -27.69 2.81
C LEU A 331 -30.91 -28.20 1.54
N LYS A 332 -31.40 -27.80 0.39
CA LYS A 332 -30.80 -28.16 -0.91
C LYS A 332 -29.39 -27.59 -1.07
N GLU A 333 -29.19 -26.33 -0.69
CA GLU A 333 -27.88 -25.68 -0.73
C GLU A 333 -26.87 -26.41 0.15
N LEU A 334 -27.24 -26.72 1.42
CA LEU A 334 -26.38 -27.45 2.34
C LEU A 334 -26.09 -28.89 1.93
N GLN A 335 -26.92 -29.51 1.07
CA GLN A 335 -26.74 -30.89 0.62
C GLN A 335 -26.03 -30.99 -0.74
N SER A 336 -26.17 -30.00 -1.61
CA SER A 336 -25.73 -30.06 -3.01
C SER A 336 -24.57 -29.12 -3.36
N GLN A 337 -24.30 -28.14 -2.51
CA GLN A 337 -23.24 -27.15 -2.69
C GLN A 337 -22.25 -27.27 -1.54
N ASN A 338 -21.04 -26.76 -1.72
CA ASN A 338 -20.02 -26.76 -0.68
C ASN A 338 -20.33 -25.70 0.41
N GLU A 339 -21.62 -25.59 0.81
CA GLU A 339 -22.13 -24.66 1.78
C GLU A 339 -22.13 -25.29 3.18
N ARG A 340 -21.70 -24.52 4.18
CA ARG A 340 -21.79 -24.84 5.60
C ARG A 340 -22.69 -23.83 6.31
N MET A 341 -23.11 -24.16 7.52
CA MET A 341 -23.85 -23.25 8.37
C MET A 341 -22.92 -22.67 9.43
N PHE A 342 -22.99 -21.36 9.59
CA PHE A 342 -22.27 -20.61 10.62
C PHE A 342 -23.26 -19.88 11.54
N LEU A 343 -22.92 -19.79 12.82
CA LEU A 343 -23.56 -18.92 13.80
C LEU A 343 -22.68 -17.67 13.96
N ILE A 344 -23.26 -16.50 13.73
CA ILE A 344 -22.53 -15.23 13.73
C ILE A 344 -23.09 -14.29 14.78
N THR A 345 -22.19 -13.67 15.54
CA THR A 345 -22.47 -12.50 16.37
C THR A 345 -21.63 -11.34 15.84
N PHE A 346 -22.26 -10.27 15.40
CA PHE A 346 -21.60 -9.07 14.89
C PHE A 346 -21.75 -7.96 15.93
N LEU A 347 -20.64 -7.52 16.51
CA LEU A 347 -20.58 -6.50 17.55
C LEU A 347 -19.91 -5.23 17.02
N VAL A 348 -20.39 -4.07 17.44
CA VAL A 348 -19.79 -2.77 17.16
C VAL A 348 -19.59 -2.04 18.48
N MET A 349 -18.35 -1.66 18.75
CA MET A 349 -17.97 -0.79 19.84
C MET A 349 -17.73 0.62 19.33
N ASN A 350 -18.56 1.55 19.70
CA ASN A 350 -18.32 2.98 19.43
C ASN A 350 -17.78 3.65 20.70
N THR A 351 -16.90 4.63 20.51
CA THR A 351 -16.30 5.40 21.62
C THR A 351 -16.44 6.90 21.38
N GLY A 352 -16.27 7.70 22.43
CA GLY A 352 -16.26 9.15 22.36
C GLY A 352 -15.65 9.75 23.62
N LYS A 353 -15.02 10.92 23.51
CA LYS A 353 -14.46 11.66 24.65
C LYS A 353 -15.55 12.27 25.54
N THR A 354 -16.71 12.48 24.96
CA THR A 354 -17.92 12.97 25.65
C THR A 354 -19.10 12.05 25.33
N LEU A 355 -20.14 12.06 26.20
CA LEU A 355 -21.38 11.33 25.93
C LEU A 355 -22.06 11.80 24.64
N GLN A 356 -21.98 13.10 24.33
CA GLN A 356 -22.59 13.65 23.12
C GLN A 356 -21.88 13.13 21.87
N GLU A 357 -20.56 13.08 21.87
CA GLU A 357 -19.75 12.52 20.79
C GLU A 357 -20.05 11.03 20.61
N LEU A 358 -20.09 10.26 21.71
CA LEU A 358 -20.49 8.85 21.68
C LEU A 358 -21.86 8.64 21.04
N GLU A 359 -22.88 9.43 21.45
CA GLU A 359 -24.23 9.32 20.87
C GLU A 359 -24.25 9.66 19.37
N THR A 360 -23.44 10.63 18.95
CA THR A 360 -23.29 10.96 17.53
C THR A 360 -22.68 9.81 16.75
N ASN A 361 -21.61 9.16 17.28
CA ASN A 361 -20.95 8.03 16.63
C ASN A 361 -21.87 6.81 16.56
N VAL A 362 -22.62 6.50 17.64
CA VAL A 362 -23.63 5.43 17.64
C VAL A 362 -24.74 5.71 16.63
N PHE A 363 -25.18 6.96 16.51
CA PHE A 363 -26.20 7.34 15.53
C PHE A 363 -25.70 7.15 14.09
N GLN A 364 -24.47 7.53 13.80
CA GLN A 364 -23.84 7.30 12.48
C GLN A 364 -23.75 5.81 12.17
N ALA A 365 -23.25 4.98 13.11
CA ALA A 365 -23.19 3.54 12.95
C ALA A 365 -24.60 2.92 12.74
N SER A 366 -25.61 3.41 13.45
CA SER A 366 -27.00 2.98 13.25
C SER A 366 -27.54 3.35 11.87
N SER A 367 -27.18 4.53 11.36
CA SER A 367 -27.56 4.97 10.01
C SER A 367 -26.95 4.11 8.92
N ILE A 368 -25.68 3.67 9.10
CA ILE A 368 -25.03 2.72 8.20
C ILE A 368 -25.80 1.39 8.19
N ALA A 369 -26.12 0.84 9.35
CA ALA A 369 -26.92 -0.40 9.43
C ALA A 369 -28.25 -0.26 8.69
N GLN A 370 -28.99 0.83 8.89
CA GLN A 370 -30.27 1.10 8.25
C GLN A 370 -30.15 1.22 6.72
N LYS A 371 -29.09 1.85 6.21
CA LYS A 371 -28.78 1.93 4.77
C LYS A 371 -28.73 0.54 4.11
N HIS A 372 -28.31 -0.47 4.86
CA HIS A 372 -28.22 -1.86 4.43
C HIS A 372 -29.37 -2.75 4.91
N ASN A 373 -30.51 -2.18 5.27
CA ASN A 373 -31.68 -2.90 5.80
C ASN A 373 -31.37 -3.79 7.03
N CYS A 374 -30.42 -3.36 7.85
CA CYS A 374 -30.08 -3.97 9.12
C CYS A 374 -30.38 -3.00 10.27
N ASN A 375 -30.42 -3.48 11.49
CA ASN A 375 -30.61 -2.66 12.68
C ASN A 375 -29.42 -2.82 13.62
N LEU A 376 -28.81 -1.71 14.04
CA LEU A 376 -27.82 -1.72 15.10
C LEU A 376 -28.51 -1.51 16.44
N CYS A 377 -28.52 -2.55 17.29
CA CYS A 377 -29.19 -2.55 18.57
C CYS A 377 -28.17 -2.50 19.71
N ARG A 378 -28.37 -1.60 20.69
CA ARG A 378 -27.51 -1.57 21.88
C ARG A 378 -27.67 -2.83 22.70
N LEU A 379 -26.57 -3.26 23.32
CA LEU A 379 -26.54 -4.36 24.28
C LEU A 379 -26.97 -3.85 25.67
N ASP A 380 -28.27 -3.56 25.85
CA ASP A 380 -28.79 -3.05 27.09
C ASP A 380 -28.55 -4.06 28.23
N PHE A 381 -27.95 -3.61 29.33
CA PHE A 381 -27.50 -4.40 30.48
C PHE A 381 -26.45 -5.49 30.19
N GLN A 382 -25.87 -5.53 28.99
CA GLN A 382 -24.84 -6.49 28.58
C GLN A 382 -23.58 -5.75 28.03
N GLN A 383 -23.36 -4.52 28.46
CA GLN A 383 -22.25 -3.71 27.99
C GLN A 383 -20.88 -4.31 28.36
N GLU A 384 -20.76 -4.86 29.60
CA GLU A 384 -19.54 -5.54 30.04
C GLU A 384 -19.30 -6.81 29.21
N GLN A 385 -20.30 -7.65 29.02
CA GLN A 385 -20.20 -8.87 28.22
C GLN A 385 -19.85 -8.55 26.77
N GLY A 386 -20.44 -7.49 26.18
CA GLY A 386 -20.11 -7.02 24.85
C GLY A 386 -18.66 -6.56 24.73
N LEU A 387 -18.19 -5.72 25.64
CA LEU A 387 -16.81 -5.24 25.68
C LEU A 387 -15.82 -6.41 25.80
N MET A 388 -16.06 -7.35 26.71
CA MET A 388 -15.18 -8.50 26.90
C MET A 388 -15.21 -9.48 25.73
N SER A 389 -16.33 -9.57 25.02
CA SER A 389 -16.42 -10.34 23.77
C SER A 389 -15.69 -9.68 22.58
N SER A 390 -15.41 -8.38 22.64
CA SER A 390 -14.66 -7.70 21.58
C SER A 390 -13.14 -7.82 21.73
N LEU A 391 -12.66 -8.43 22.82
CA LEU A 391 -11.23 -8.69 23.00
C LEU A 391 -10.77 -9.84 22.11
N PRO A 392 -9.53 -9.81 21.54
CA PRO A 392 -9.03 -10.83 20.63
C PRO A 392 -8.72 -12.16 21.38
N LEU A 393 -9.78 -12.77 21.91
CA LEU A 393 -9.77 -14.00 22.72
C LEU A 393 -10.60 -15.12 22.09
N ALA A 394 -11.31 -14.86 20.98
CA ALA A 394 -12.27 -15.77 20.35
C ALA A 394 -13.30 -16.34 21.36
N GLN A 395 -13.68 -15.53 22.34
CA GLN A 395 -14.66 -15.87 23.38
C GLN A 395 -15.88 -14.97 23.24
N ASN A 396 -17.01 -15.54 22.85
CA ASN A 396 -18.29 -14.85 22.76
C ASN A 396 -19.10 -15.05 24.05
N LEU A 397 -19.39 -13.98 24.77
CA LEU A 397 -20.24 -13.96 25.96
C LEU A 397 -21.68 -13.51 25.64
N ILE A 398 -21.98 -13.23 24.38
CA ILE A 398 -23.27 -12.76 23.87
C ILE A 398 -23.98 -13.94 23.19
N GLU A 399 -25.17 -14.27 23.66
CA GLU A 399 -25.95 -15.40 23.12
C GLU A 399 -26.73 -15.07 21.85
N ILE A 400 -26.72 -13.79 21.42
CA ILE A 400 -27.39 -13.32 20.18
C ILE A 400 -26.58 -13.78 18.98
N GLN A 401 -27.12 -14.77 18.24
CA GLN A 401 -26.46 -15.35 17.08
C GLN A 401 -27.42 -15.42 15.91
N ARG A 402 -26.91 -15.14 14.70
CA ARG A 402 -27.60 -15.34 13.42
C ARG A 402 -26.99 -16.51 12.67
N ALA A 403 -27.85 -17.44 12.23
CA ALA A 403 -27.42 -18.52 11.36
C ALA A 403 -27.36 -18.04 9.92
N LEU A 404 -26.21 -18.22 9.27
CA LEU A 404 -25.94 -17.88 7.88
C LEU A 404 -25.23 -19.04 7.18
N THR A 405 -25.38 -19.13 5.84
CA THR A 405 -24.61 -20.07 5.01
C THR A 405 -23.20 -19.53 4.75
N THR A 406 -22.32 -20.35 4.15
CA THR A 406 -20.97 -19.91 3.77
C THR A 406 -21.02 -18.65 2.90
N SER A 407 -21.78 -18.68 1.80
CA SER A 407 -21.87 -17.56 0.88
C SER A 407 -22.43 -16.30 1.53
N SER A 408 -23.46 -16.43 2.37
CA SER A 408 -24.04 -15.31 3.14
C SER A 408 -23.07 -14.76 4.19
N THR A 409 -22.23 -15.61 4.78
CA THR A 409 -21.18 -15.19 5.73
C THR A 409 -20.02 -14.51 5.00
N ALA A 410 -19.67 -15.01 3.83
CA ALA A 410 -18.58 -14.47 3.02
C ALA A 410 -18.86 -13.06 2.46
N ILE A 411 -20.12 -12.61 2.44
CA ILE A 411 -20.49 -11.23 2.09
C ILE A 411 -19.83 -10.22 3.04
N PHE A 412 -19.58 -10.57 4.30
CA PHE A 412 -18.76 -9.77 5.21
C PHE A 412 -17.29 -9.91 4.86
N ILE A 413 -16.95 -9.48 3.63
CA ILE A 413 -15.59 -9.61 3.11
C ILE A 413 -14.67 -8.67 3.88
N PRO A 414 -13.57 -9.17 4.46
CA PRO A 414 -12.70 -8.36 5.31
C PRO A 414 -11.75 -7.47 4.54
N PHE A 415 -11.83 -7.46 3.20
CA PHE A 415 -10.92 -6.73 2.34
C PHE A 415 -11.63 -5.50 1.76
N THR A 416 -11.03 -4.34 1.96
CA THR A 416 -11.58 -3.07 1.52
C THR A 416 -10.63 -2.36 0.57
N THR A 417 -9.63 -1.69 1.12
CA THR A 417 -8.70 -0.84 0.41
C THR A 417 -7.30 -1.08 0.95
N GLN A 418 -6.38 -1.32 0.05
CA GLN A 418 -4.99 -1.49 0.44
C GLN A 418 -4.37 -0.16 0.85
N GLU A 419 -3.59 -0.17 1.91
CA GLU A 419 -2.84 1.01 2.38
C GLU A 419 -1.36 0.87 2.00
N LEU A 420 -0.77 1.98 1.62
CA LEU A 420 0.65 2.07 1.32
C LEU A 420 1.34 3.07 2.26
N PHE A 421 1.59 2.61 3.48
CA PHE A 421 2.39 3.35 4.44
C PHE A 421 3.56 2.47 4.90
N GLN A 422 4.78 2.81 4.46
CA GLN A 422 5.99 2.10 4.82
C GLN A 422 6.76 2.87 5.88
N ASP A 423 7.06 2.22 6.99
CA ASP A 423 7.94 2.76 8.04
C ASP A 423 9.40 2.57 7.59
N SER A 424 9.89 3.50 6.80
CA SER A 424 11.25 3.55 6.28
C SER A 424 11.73 5.00 6.27
N PRO A 425 12.97 5.28 6.71
CA PRO A 425 13.52 6.63 6.67
C PRO A 425 13.68 7.18 5.23
N GLU A 426 13.64 6.29 4.24
CA GLU A 426 13.73 6.64 2.82
C GLU A 426 12.37 6.57 2.09
N ALA A 427 11.27 6.35 2.84
CA ALA A 427 9.93 6.41 2.27
C ALA A 427 9.58 7.84 1.88
N LEU A 428 9.12 8.02 0.65
CA LEU A 428 8.72 9.31 0.10
C LEU A 428 7.20 9.42 0.10
N TYR A 429 6.71 10.65 0.25
CA TYR A 429 5.29 10.98 0.18
C TYR A 429 4.81 11.08 -1.27
N TYR A 430 3.64 10.49 -1.57
CA TYR A 430 3.04 10.48 -2.91
C TYR A 430 1.59 10.97 -2.97
N GLY A 431 1.05 11.47 -1.88
CA GLY A 431 -0.33 11.96 -1.79
C GLY A 431 -1.15 11.25 -0.72
N LEU A 432 -2.45 11.49 -0.75
CA LEU A 432 -3.44 10.80 0.06
C LEU A 432 -4.11 9.71 -0.78
N ASN A 433 -4.38 8.56 -0.17
CA ASN A 433 -5.21 7.54 -0.78
C ASN A 433 -6.63 8.09 -0.98
N ALA A 434 -7.12 8.18 -2.22
CA ALA A 434 -8.43 8.76 -2.52
C ALA A 434 -9.63 8.01 -1.89
N LEU A 435 -9.41 6.78 -1.40
CA LEU A 435 -10.45 5.96 -0.76
C LEU A 435 -10.46 6.07 0.76
N SER A 436 -9.29 6.11 1.39
CA SER A 436 -9.15 6.11 2.85
C SER A 436 -8.69 7.46 3.41
N ASN A 437 -8.27 8.39 2.56
CA ASN A 437 -7.62 9.65 2.91
C ASN A 437 -6.35 9.50 3.77
N ASN A 438 -5.74 8.31 3.81
CA ASN A 438 -4.48 8.09 4.51
C ASN A 438 -3.28 8.51 3.66
N LEU A 439 -2.17 8.90 4.30
CA LEU A 439 -0.92 9.24 3.62
C LEU A 439 -0.38 8.02 2.86
N ILE A 440 0.05 8.23 1.63
CA ILE A 440 0.81 7.26 0.85
C ILE A 440 2.30 7.60 1.01
N MET A 441 3.02 6.71 1.70
CA MET A 441 4.45 6.80 1.95
C MET A 441 5.12 5.51 1.51
N VAL A 442 5.94 5.56 0.47
CA VAL A 442 6.61 4.36 -0.06
C VAL A 442 8.07 4.60 -0.40
N ASP A 443 8.86 3.55 -0.25
CA ASP A 443 10.27 3.50 -0.61
C ASP A 443 10.43 2.68 -1.89
N ARG A 444 10.74 3.35 -3.00
CA ARG A 444 10.93 2.71 -4.31
C ARG A 444 12.08 1.70 -4.34
N LYS A 445 13.09 1.87 -3.48
CA LYS A 445 14.23 0.94 -3.38
C LYS A 445 13.83 -0.46 -2.91
N LYS A 446 12.66 -0.58 -2.26
CA LYS A 446 12.09 -1.88 -1.82
C LYS A 446 11.37 -2.63 -2.95
N LEU A 447 11.11 -1.99 -4.07
CA LEU A 447 10.53 -2.65 -5.24
C LEU A 447 11.53 -3.60 -5.88
N LYS A 448 11.01 -4.64 -6.51
CA LYS A 448 11.80 -5.57 -7.30
C LYS A 448 12.45 -4.85 -8.49
N THR A 449 11.73 -3.91 -9.09
CA THR A 449 12.18 -3.05 -10.17
C THR A 449 11.81 -1.59 -9.84
N PRO A 450 12.76 -0.79 -9.28
CA PRO A 450 12.47 0.57 -8.79
C PRO A 450 12.26 1.61 -9.91
N ASN A 451 12.43 1.22 -11.17
CA ASN A 451 12.24 2.10 -12.33
C ASN A 451 10.81 2.62 -12.35
N GLY A 452 10.59 3.83 -12.83
CA GLY A 452 9.30 4.48 -12.79
C GLY A 452 8.88 5.22 -14.04
N LEU A 453 7.57 5.44 -14.16
CA LEU A 453 6.95 6.23 -15.21
C LEU A 453 5.97 7.25 -14.60
N ILE A 454 5.94 8.46 -15.15
CA ILE A 454 4.91 9.46 -14.84
C ILE A 454 4.18 9.78 -16.14
N LEU A 455 2.92 9.37 -16.21
CA LEU A 455 2.09 9.43 -17.41
C LEU A 455 0.93 10.40 -17.21
N GLY A 456 0.60 11.23 -18.19
CA GLY A 456 -0.57 12.10 -18.10
C GLY A 456 -0.63 13.13 -19.23
N THR A 457 -1.80 13.67 -19.47
CA THR A 457 -2.02 14.75 -20.43
C THR A 457 -1.32 16.06 -20.03
N PRO A 458 -1.11 17.01 -20.95
CA PRO A 458 -0.69 18.36 -20.55
C PRO A 458 -1.61 18.97 -19.51
N GLY A 459 -1.05 19.65 -18.51
CA GLY A 459 -1.80 20.28 -17.43
C GLY A 459 -2.33 19.33 -16.35
N SER A 460 -2.01 18.04 -16.40
CA SER A 460 -2.42 17.06 -15.36
C SER A 460 -1.55 17.08 -14.10
N GLY A 461 -0.43 17.82 -14.08
CA GLY A 461 0.49 17.92 -12.94
C GLY A 461 1.72 17.01 -13.02
N LYS A 462 2.10 16.45 -14.19
CA LYS A 462 3.27 15.55 -14.35
C LYS A 462 4.58 16.15 -13.83
N SER A 463 4.96 17.32 -14.36
CA SER A 463 6.22 17.98 -13.97
C SER A 463 6.19 18.37 -12.49
N PHE A 464 5.02 18.74 -11.95
CA PHE A 464 4.85 19.03 -10.52
C PHE A 464 5.06 17.76 -9.66
N SER A 465 4.47 16.62 -10.03
CA SER A 465 4.64 15.34 -9.34
C SER A 465 6.11 14.89 -9.35
N ALA A 466 6.81 15.07 -10.48
CA ALA A 466 8.23 14.77 -10.56
C ALA A 466 9.07 15.70 -9.66
N LYS A 467 8.83 17.01 -9.70
CA LYS A 467 9.53 18.00 -8.85
C LYS A 467 9.28 17.73 -7.35
N ARG A 468 8.07 17.35 -6.98
CA ARG A 468 7.74 16.97 -5.60
C ARG A 468 8.52 15.73 -5.16
N GLU A 469 8.57 14.68 -5.99
CA GLU A 469 9.38 13.48 -5.66
C GLU A 469 10.87 13.84 -5.56
N ILE A 470 11.38 14.62 -6.49
CA ILE A 470 12.77 15.12 -6.48
C ILE A 470 13.06 15.86 -5.18
N THR A 471 12.22 16.82 -4.80
CA THR A 471 12.34 17.58 -3.55
C THR A 471 12.38 16.66 -2.34
N ASN A 472 11.43 15.74 -2.22
CA ASN A 472 11.36 14.82 -1.10
C ASN A 472 12.58 13.89 -1.05
N ALA A 473 13.01 13.36 -2.19
CA ALA A 473 14.20 12.51 -2.29
C ALA A 473 15.47 13.27 -1.88
N PHE A 474 15.63 14.52 -2.34
CA PHE A 474 16.76 15.37 -1.97
C PHE A 474 16.82 15.64 -0.47
N LEU A 475 15.68 15.91 0.16
CA LEU A 475 15.61 16.24 1.59
C LEU A 475 15.77 15.01 2.50
N ALA A 476 15.21 13.86 2.10
CA ALA A 476 15.12 12.67 2.93
C ALA A 476 16.26 11.67 2.73
N THR A 477 16.87 11.60 1.54
CA THR A 477 17.89 10.60 1.20
C THR A 477 19.26 11.24 0.91
N ASP A 478 20.28 10.44 0.63
CA ASP A 478 21.60 10.88 0.17
C ASP A 478 21.81 10.57 -1.32
N ASP A 479 20.75 10.22 -2.03
CA ASP A 479 20.78 9.86 -3.44
C ASP A 479 21.28 11.04 -4.32
N ASP A 480 22.03 10.75 -5.37
CA ASP A 480 22.28 11.72 -6.43
C ASP A 480 21.02 11.88 -7.29
N ILE A 481 20.74 13.09 -7.69
CA ILE A 481 19.58 13.43 -8.51
C ILE A 481 20.05 14.07 -9.81
N ILE A 482 19.65 13.50 -10.93
CA ILE A 482 19.96 14.00 -12.26
C ILE A 482 18.65 14.17 -13.04
N VAL A 483 18.51 15.33 -13.68
CA VAL A 483 17.34 15.68 -14.48
C VAL A 483 17.78 16.00 -15.91
N CYS A 484 17.10 15.43 -16.89
CA CYS A 484 17.14 15.84 -18.28
C CYS A 484 15.91 16.72 -18.56
N ASP A 485 16.13 18.00 -18.81
CA ASP A 485 15.11 19.05 -18.90
C ASP A 485 15.03 19.66 -20.30
N PRO A 486 14.18 19.15 -21.19
CA PRO A 486 14.02 19.69 -22.53
C PRO A 486 13.17 20.97 -22.62
N GLU A 487 12.53 21.38 -21.53
CA GLU A 487 11.63 22.55 -21.51
C GLU A 487 12.07 23.65 -20.52
N SER A 488 13.19 23.46 -19.81
CA SER A 488 13.76 24.42 -18.81
C SER A 488 12.80 24.71 -17.65
N GLU A 489 12.12 23.69 -17.17
CA GLU A 489 11.14 23.82 -16.09
C GLU A 489 11.74 23.58 -14.69
N TYR A 490 12.89 22.92 -14.57
CA TYR A 490 13.48 22.48 -13.29
C TYR A 490 14.48 23.47 -12.71
N THR A 491 14.95 24.44 -13.47
CA THR A 491 15.97 25.42 -13.05
C THR A 491 15.69 26.10 -11.69
N PRO A 492 14.47 26.59 -11.39
CA PRO A 492 14.20 27.23 -10.10
C PRO A 492 14.38 26.27 -8.92
N LEU A 493 13.92 25.02 -9.05
CA LEU A 493 14.07 23.98 -8.03
C LEU A 493 15.55 23.63 -7.80
N VAL A 494 16.29 23.40 -8.89
CA VAL A 494 17.71 23.04 -8.82
C VAL A 494 18.53 24.15 -8.14
N THR A 495 18.27 25.40 -8.50
CA THR A 495 18.95 26.56 -7.91
C THR A 495 18.64 26.68 -6.41
N ARG A 496 17.36 26.52 -6.00
CA ARG A 496 16.95 26.59 -4.59
C ARG A 496 17.62 25.51 -3.74
N MET A 497 17.85 24.34 -4.33
CA MET A 497 18.51 23.19 -3.67
C MET A 497 20.05 23.21 -3.81
N GLY A 498 20.64 24.32 -4.25
CA GLY A 498 22.10 24.41 -4.43
C GLY A 498 22.66 23.45 -5.49
N GLY A 499 21.82 22.98 -6.39
CA GLY A 499 22.20 22.11 -7.50
C GLY A 499 22.85 22.86 -8.64
N GLN A 500 23.32 22.12 -9.62
CA GLN A 500 23.99 22.65 -10.81
C GLN A 500 23.11 22.52 -12.06
N VAL A 501 22.88 23.64 -12.73
CA VAL A 501 22.22 23.65 -14.05
C VAL A 501 23.30 23.73 -15.13
N ILE A 502 23.34 22.73 -16.01
CA ILE A 502 24.23 22.65 -17.15
C ILE A 502 23.41 22.96 -18.40
N LYS A 503 23.63 24.14 -18.96
CA LYS A 503 22.91 24.62 -20.14
C LYS A 503 23.60 24.18 -21.41
N ILE A 504 23.03 23.25 -22.14
CA ILE A 504 23.52 22.75 -23.42
C ILE A 504 22.79 23.50 -24.54
N SER A 505 23.47 24.44 -25.16
CA SER A 505 22.90 25.23 -26.28
C SER A 505 24.01 25.68 -27.25
N PRO A 506 23.68 26.02 -28.51
CA PRO A 506 24.67 26.53 -29.47
C PRO A 506 25.35 27.84 -29.03
N ALA A 507 24.71 28.59 -28.10
CA ALA A 507 25.27 29.84 -27.56
C ALA A 507 25.99 29.63 -26.21
N SER A 508 25.99 28.43 -25.65
CA SER A 508 26.63 28.13 -24.38
C SER A 508 28.13 27.89 -24.55
N SER A 509 28.91 28.24 -23.53
CA SER A 509 30.30 27.83 -23.37
C SER A 509 30.47 26.54 -22.59
N GLN A 510 29.38 25.85 -22.23
CA GLN A 510 29.39 24.59 -21.54
C GLN A 510 29.27 23.44 -22.53
N TYR A 511 30.23 22.51 -22.48
CA TYR A 511 30.34 21.41 -23.43
C TYR A 511 30.39 20.08 -22.74
N ILE A 512 29.81 19.07 -23.38
CA ILE A 512 29.87 17.67 -22.98
C ILE A 512 30.34 16.85 -24.18
N ASN A 513 31.40 16.08 -23.95
CA ASN A 513 31.95 15.19 -24.98
C ASN A 513 31.12 13.87 -24.99
N PRO A 514 30.43 13.53 -26.06
CA PRO A 514 29.71 12.27 -26.17
C PRO A 514 30.62 11.04 -26.16
N MET A 515 31.92 11.23 -26.36
CA MET A 515 32.90 10.15 -26.36
C MET A 515 33.48 9.85 -24.97
N ASP A 516 33.11 10.60 -23.91
CA ASP A 516 33.61 10.35 -22.56
C ASP A 516 33.24 8.96 -22.06
N ILE A 517 34.22 8.28 -21.46
CA ILE A 517 34.07 6.98 -20.81
C ILE A 517 34.89 7.00 -19.52
N ASN A 518 34.39 6.31 -18.49
CA ASN A 518 35.13 6.15 -17.24
C ASN A 518 35.61 4.70 -17.07
N SER A 519 36.59 4.48 -16.19
CA SER A 519 37.17 3.17 -15.92
C SER A 519 36.18 2.14 -15.33
N ASN A 520 35.08 2.60 -14.76
CA ASN A 520 34.07 1.77 -14.12
C ASN A 520 32.80 1.59 -14.97
N TYR A 521 32.89 1.94 -16.27
CA TYR A 521 31.73 1.95 -17.16
C TYR A 521 31.07 0.58 -17.35
N SER A 522 31.86 -0.52 -17.18
CA SER A 522 31.35 -1.90 -17.13
C SER A 522 32.25 -2.77 -16.27
N GLU A 523 31.69 -3.61 -15.41
CA GLU A 523 32.43 -4.63 -14.66
C GLU A 523 32.38 -6.02 -15.33
N GLU A 524 31.29 -6.32 -16.04
CA GLU A 524 31.01 -7.64 -16.63
C GLU A 524 31.27 -7.66 -18.14
N ASP A 525 31.08 -6.51 -18.80
CA ASP A 525 31.22 -6.36 -20.25
C ASP A 525 32.45 -5.49 -20.60
N ASN A 526 32.96 -5.66 -21.78
CA ASN A 526 33.99 -4.76 -22.32
C ASN A 526 33.42 -3.33 -22.35
N PRO A 527 34.03 -2.32 -21.67
CA PRO A 527 33.55 -0.94 -21.65
C PRO A 527 33.39 -0.34 -23.06
N ILE A 528 34.19 -0.76 -24.03
CA ILE A 528 34.08 -0.32 -25.42
C ILE A 528 32.79 -0.84 -26.05
N ALA A 529 32.29 -2.04 -25.75
CA ALA A 529 31.11 -2.58 -26.38
C ALA A 529 29.87 -1.73 -26.05
N LEU A 530 29.67 -1.38 -24.76
CA LEU A 530 28.57 -0.48 -24.35
C LEU A 530 28.73 0.92 -24.99
N LYS A 531 29.95 1.44 -25.06
CA LYS A 531 30.19 2.73 -25.67
C LYS A 531 29.95 2.67 -27.18
N ALA A 532 30.31 1.58 -27.84
CA ALA A 532 29.99 1.35 -29.24
C ALA A 532 28.49 1.34 -29.52
N ASP A 533 27.70 0.69 -28.69
CA ASP A 533 26.23 0.69 -28.79
C ASP A 533 25.66 2.11 -28.65
N PHE A 534 26.18 2.90 -27.71
CA PHE A 534 25.81 4.32 -27.59
C PHE A 534 26.15 5.09 -28.86
N ILE A 535 27.38 4.94 -29.40
CA ILE A 535 27.83 5.66 -30.60
C ILE A 535 27.05 5.20 -31.83
N LEU A 536 26.69 3.92 -31.94
CA LEU A 536 25.78 3.42 -32.98
C LEU A 536 24.44 4.14 -32.91
N SER A 537 23.87 4.29 -31.72
CA SER A 537 22.60 5.00 -31.51
C SER A 537 22.73 6.49 -31.86
N LEU A 538 23.86 7.11 -31.53
CA LEU A 538 24.16 8.49 -31.89
C LEU A 538 24.27 8.66 -33.43
N CYS A 539 25.01 7.78 -34.10
CA CYS A 539 25.13 7.77 -35.55
C CYS A 539 23.79 7.53 -36.25
N GLU A 540 22.92 6.70 -35.71
CA GLU A 540 21.58 6.48 -36.25
C GLU A 540 20.74 7.77 -36.22
N LEU A 541 20.78 8.52 -35.11
CA LEU A 541 20.11 9.83 -35.04
C LEU A 541 20.69 10.86 -36.00
N VAL A 542 21.96 10.75 -36.32
CA VAL A 542 22.70 11.69 -37.23
C VAL A 542 22.44 11.33 -38.69
N VAL A 543 22.62 10.08 -39.10
CA VAL A 543 22.41 9.59 -40.46
C VAL A 543 20.96 9.72 -40.86
N GLY A 544 20.03 9.39 -39.90
CA GLY A 544 18.61 9.53 -40.11
C GLY A 544 18.02 8.47 -41.08
N GLY A 545 16.73 8.64 -41.39
CA GLY A 545 16.01 7.77 -42.33
C GLY A 545 15.08 6.79 -41.65
N LYS A 546 14.15 6.18 -42.41
CA LYS A 546 13.15 5.22 -41.88
C LYS A 546 13.72 3.84 -41.62
N GLU A 547 14.86 3.52 -42.26
CA GLU A 547 15.45 2.16 -42.21
C GLU A 547 16.62 2.07 -41.20
N GLY A 548 16.98 3.16 -40.54
CA GLY A 548 18.10 3.20 -39.59
C GLY A 548 19.47 2.93 -40.26
N LEU A 549 20.48 2.62 -39.46
CA LEU A 549 21.84 2.26 -39.96
C LEU A 549 21.82 0.87 -40.60
N GLN A 550 22.41 0.76 -41.76
CA GLN A 550 22.61 -0.48 -42.49
C GLN A 550 23.67 -1.37 -41.79
N PRO A 551 23.62 -2.70 -41.96
CA PRO A 551 24.55 -3.63 -41.27
C PRO A 551 26.03 -3.34 -41.53
N VAL A 552 26.37 -2.89 -42.75
CA VAL A 552 27.74 -2.51 -43.11
C VAL A 552 28.17 -1.23 -42.36
N GLU A 553 27.27 -0.24 -42.27
CA GLU A 553 27.52 1.01 -41.53
C GLU A 553 27.78 0.71 -40.07
N LYS A 554 26.96 -0.14 -39.44
CA LYS A 554 27.15 -0.57 -38.04
C LYS A 554 28.51 -1.20 -37.81
N THR A 555 28.93 -2.13 -38.70
CA THR A 555 30.24 -2.80 -38.60
C THR A 555 31.42 -1.83 -38.73
N VAL A 556 31.32 -0.86 -39.66
CA VAL A 556 32.37 0.13 -39.87
C VAL A 556 32.47 1.12 -38.70
N ILE A 557 31.33 1.56 -38.17
CA ILE A 557 31.31 2.42 -36.97
C ILE A 557 31.94 1.71 -35.78
N ASP A 558 31.53 0.46 -35.51
CA ASP A 558 32.09 -0.34 -34.40
C ASP A 558 33.60 -0.50 -34.51
N ARG A 559 34.11 -0.82 -35.71
CA ARG A 559 35.54 -0.95 -35.97
C ARG A 559 36.29 0.38 -35.69
N CYS A 560 35.76 1.52 -36.17
CA CYS A 560 36.34 2.82 -35.92
C CYS A 560 36.31 3.19 -34.44
N VAL A 561 35.24 2.91 -33.72
CA VAL A 561 35.14 3.12 -32.26
C VAL A 561 36.25 2.37 -31.53
N HIS A 562 36.39 1.08 -31.80
CA HIS A 562 37.51 0.31 -31.19
C HIS A 562 38.87 0.91 -31.47
N GLN A 563 39.11 1.40 -32.67
CA GLN A 563 40.40 2.02 -33.07
C GLN A 563 40.68 3.34 -32.34
N ILE A 564 39.72 4.24 -32.23
CA ILE A 564 39.96 5.57 -31.64
C ILE A 564 40.11 5.55 -30.12
N TYR A 565 39.59 4.53 -29.43
CA TYR A 565 39.76 4.38 -27.98
C TYR A 565 41.08 3.71 -27.57
N GLN A 566 41.83 3.07 -28.47
CA GLN A 566 43.11 2.43 -28.14
C GLN A 566 44.08 3.32 -27.37
N PRO A 567 44.35 4.59 -27.81
CA PRO A 567 45.28 5.48 -27.12
C PRO A 567 44.83 5.80 -25.68
N TYR A 568 43.53 5.90 -25.44
CA TYR A 568 43.01 6.14 -24.10
C TYR A 568 43.16 4.94 -23.17
N PHE A 569 42.93 3.72 -23.65
CA PHE A 569 43.10 2.53 -22.83
C PHE A 569 44.56 2.19 -22.57
N GLU A 570 45.47 2.56 -23.46
CA GLU A 570 46.92 2.43 -23.27
C GLU A 570 47.43 3.43 -22.21
N ASN A 571 46.90 4.65 -22.23
CA ASN A 571 47.26 5.72 -21.30
C ASN A 571 46.01 6.56 -20.98
N PRO A 572 45.31 6.27 -19.88
CA PRO A 572 44.01 6.88 -19.57
C PRO A 572 44.15 8.29 -18.99
N VAL A 573 44.53 9.22 -19.81
CA VAL A 573 44.60 10.67 -19.53
C VAL A 573 43.52 11.41 -20.31
N PRO A 574 42.98 12.53 -19.79
CA PRO A 574 41.94 13.30 -20.48
C PRO A 574 42.30 13.74 -21.89
N GLU A 575 43.57 13.96 -22.15
CA GLU A 575 44.08 14.37 -23.48
C GLU A 575 43.91 13.28 -24.53
N ASN A 576 43.93 12.00 -24.14
CA ASN A 576 43.79 10.84 -25.01
C ASN A 576 42.31 10.44 -25.22
N MET A 577 41.37 11.07 -24.52
CA MET A 577 39.95 10.83 -24.72
C MET A 577 39.52 11.27 -26.11
N PRO A 578 38.93 10.41 -26.98
CA PRO A 578 38.55 10.78 -28.32
C PRO A 578 37.44 11.85 -28.34
N LEU A 579 37.37 12.56 -29.45
CA LEU A 579 36.30 13.49 -29.82
C LEU A 579 35.52 12.95 -31.02
N LEU A 580 34.38 13.54 -31.34
CA LEU A 580 33.61 13.19 -32.55
C LEU A 580 34.45 13.37 -33.82
N GLU A 581 35.39 14.33 -33.83
CA GLU A 581 36.34 14.54 -34.92
C GLU A 581 37.24 13.31 -35.15
N ASP A 582 37.64 12.61 -34.09
CA ASP A 582 38.46 11.39 -34.20
C ASP A 582 37.67 10.27 -34.89
N LEU A 583 36.40 10.10 -34.55
CA LEU A 583 35.50 9.18 -35.22
C LEU A 583 35.27 9.55 -36.68
N TYR A 584 35.01 10.83 -36.94
CA TYR A 584 34.86 11.34 -38.29
C TYR A 584 36.10 11.04 -39.16
N ASN A 585 37.31 11.34 -38.67
CA ASN A 585 38.57 11.09 -39.37
C ASN A 585 38.83 9.58 -39.56
N ALA A 586 38.51 8.75 -38.54
CA ALA A 586 38.63 7.30 -38.66
C ALA A 586 37.70 6.71 -39.74
N LEU A 587 36.47 7.23 -39.85
CA LEU A 587 35.51 6.84 -40.88
C LEU A 587 35.96 7.26 -42.28
N LEU A 588 36.55 8.45 -42.44
CA LEU A 588 37.09 8.93 -43.73
C LEU A 588 38.29 8.09 -44.19
N ALA A 589 39.03 7.48 -43.27
CA ALA A 589 40.17 6.64 -43.54
C ALA A 589 39.80 5.22 -43.99
N GLN A 590 38.53 4.84 -43.92
CA GLN A 590 38.03 3.55 -44.41
C GLN A 590 37.78 3.58 -45.93
N ASP A 591 37.93 2.44 -46.58
CA ASP A 591 37.73 2.32 -48.04
C ASP A 591 36.26 2.16 -48.44
N GLU A 592 35.39 1.75 -47.49
CA GLU A 592 33.97 1.50 -47.74
C GLU A 592 33.16 2.78 -48.02
N LYS A 593 32.26 2.73 -48.98
CA LYS A 593 31.35 3.83 -49.33
C LYS A 593 30.40 4.20 -48.17
N GLU A 594 30.01 3.21 -47.43
CA GLU A 594 29.14 3.31 -46.26
C GLU A 594 29.84 4.14 -45.15
N ALA A 595 31.13 3.98 -44.96
CA ALA A 595 31.93 4.80 -44.05
C ALA A 595 31.91 6.28 -44.43
N ARG A 596 32.07 6.56 -45.71
CA ARG A 596 31.99 7.95 -46.24
C ARG A 596 30.59 8.53 -46.09
N HIS A 597 29.52 7.70 -46.25
CA HIS A 597 28.16 8.15 -46.05
C HIS A 597 27.96 8.61 -44.61
N VAL A 598 28.35 7.81 -43.62
CA VAL A 598 28.25 8.14 -42.19
C VAL A 598 29.13 9.37 -41.88
N ALA A 599 30.37 9.43 -42.37
CA ALA A 599 31.25 10.57 -42.17
C ALA A 599 30.64 11.86 -42.72
N THR A 600 30.06 11.83 -43.94
CA THR A 600 29.39 13.00 -44.53
C THR A 600 28.20 13.46 -43.67
N ALA A 601 27.45 12.55 -43.11
CA ALA A 601 26.35 12.89 -42.20
C ALA A 601 26.85 13.50 -40.87
N LEU A 602 28.00 13.03 -40.36
CA LEU A 602 28.65 13.58 -39.16
C LEU A 602 29.31 14.94 -39.38
N GLU A 603 29.64 15.32 -40.62
CA GLU A 603 30.42 16.54 -40.92
C GLU A 603 29.81 17.81 -40.34
N ILE A 604 28.50 17.98 -40.37
CA ILE A 604 27.81 19.14 -39.83
C ILE A 604 27.97 19.26 -38.31
N TYR A 605 28.16 18.12 -37.60
CA TYR A 605 28.35 18.06 -36.16
C TYR A 605 29.81 18.15 -35.72
N VAL A 606 30.75 18.03 -36.65
CA VAL A 606 32.18 18.10 -36.39
C VAL A 606 32.76 19.42 -36.89
N LYS A 607 32.56 19.73 -38.17
CA LYS A 607 33.12 20.93 -38.84
C LYS A 607 32.09 22.01 -39.19
N GLY A 608 30.79 21.62 -39.12
CA GLY A 608 29.70 22.53 -39.49
C GLY A 608 29.15 23.34 -38.31
N SER A 609 28.00 23.94 -38.54
CA SER A 609 27.33 24.84 -37.59
C SER A 609 26.75 24.15 -36.31
N LEU A 610 26.75 22.82 -36.27
CA LEU A 610 26.21 22.04 -35.14
C LEU A 610 27.32 21.33 -34.35
N ASN A 611 28.54 21.90 -34.30
CA ASN A 611 29.72 21.29 -33.66
C ASN A 611 29.72 21.33 -32.12
N LEU A 612 28.60 21.64 -31.51
CA LEU A 612 28.43 21.74 -30.05
C LEU A 612 28.97 20.53 -29.27
N PHE A 613 28.84 19.33 -29.82
CA PHE A 613 29.28 18.08 -29.21
C PHE A 613 30.68 17.63 -29.61
N ASN A 614 31.41 18.44 -30.35
CA ASN A 614 32.79 18.17 -30.76
C ASN A 614 33.81 18.96 -29.90
N HIS A 615 33.58 19.01 -28.59
CA HIS A 615 34.44 19.68 -27.62
C HIS A 615 34.68 18.77 -26.42
N ARG A 616 35.83 18.98 -25.74
CA ARG A 616 36.09 18.31 -24.47
C ARG A 616 35.09 18.79 -23.40
N THR A 617 34.68 17.89 -22.51
CA THR A 617 33.86 18.25 -21.39
C THR A 617 34.55 19.25 -20.48
N ASN A 618 33.90 20.38 -20.24
CA ASN A 618 34.43 21.49 -19.44
C ASN A 618 33.49 21.86 -18.26
N VAL A 619 32.52 21.03 -17.99
CA VAL A 619 31.55 21.20 -16.87
C VAL A 619 31.84 20.22 -15.75
N ASP A 620 31.74 20.70 -14.53
CA ASP A 620 31.81 19.82 -13.34
C ASP A 620 30.43 19.22 -13.09
N ILE A 621 30.35 17.90 -13.17
CA ILE A 621 29.11 17.15 -12.96
C ILE A 621 29.08 16.45 -11.60
N GLU A 622 29.96 16.83 -10.67
CA GLU A 622 30.10 16.17 -9.36
C GLU A 622 29.00 16.56 -8.34
N ASN A 623 28.23 17.64 -8.60
CA ASN A 623 27.14 18.05 -7.71
C ASN A 623 26.12 16.92 -7.51
N ARG A 624 25.58 16.83 -6.31
CA ARG A 624 24.56 15.85 -5.94
C ARG A 624 23.26 16.04 -6.73
N PHE A 625 22.91 17.27 -7.10
CA PHE A 625 21.74 17.61 -7.91
C PHE A 625 22.15 18.33 -9.19
N VAL A 626 22.03 17.63 -10.31
CA VAL A 626 22.41 18.14 -11.64
C VAL A 626 21.20 18.16 -12.57
N CYS A 627 21.00 19.28 -13.24
CA CYS A 627 19.99 19.44 -14.30
C CYS A 627 20.67 19.77 -15.62
N TYR A 628 20.42 18.97 -16.63
CA TYR A 628 20.82 19.25 -18.01
C TYR A 628 19.68 19.97 -18.73
N ASP A 629 19.80 21.30 -18.86
CA ASP A 629 18.88 22.15 -19.63
C ASP A 629 19.23 22.08 -21.11
N ILE A 630 18.38 21.45 -21.89
CA ILE A 630 18.54 21.24 -23.34
C ILE A 630 17.43 21.94 -24.14
N LYS A 631 16.72 22.91 -23.57
CA LYS A 631 15.60 23.63 -24.20
C LYS A 631 16.00 24.31 -25.52
N GLU A 632 17.14 24.99 -25.53
CA GLU A 632 17.60 25.75 -26.68
C GLU A 632 18.16 24.89 -27.81
N LEU A 633 18.23 23.57 -27.65
CA LEU A 633 18.56 22.66 -28.75
C LEU A 633 17.37 22.55 -29.70
N GLY A 634 17.63 22.79 -30.99
CA GLY A 634 16.62 22.56 -32.04
C GLY A 634 16.18 21.11 -32.09
N LYS A 635 15.05 20.81 -32.75
CA LYS A 635 14.42 19.49 -32.76
C LYS A 635 15.37 18.32 -33.06
N GLN A 636 16.34 18.49 -33.96
CA GLN A 636 17.34 17.47 -34.29
C GLN A 636 18.34 17.26 -33.15
N LEU A 637 18.90 18.35 -32.62
CA LEU A 637 19.88 18.29 -31.55
C LEU A 637 19.28 17.88 -30.22
N LYS A 638 17.97 18.12 -29.99
CA LYS A 638 17.31 17.78 -28.74
C LYS A 638 17.36 16.26 -28.46
N LYS A 639 17.07 15.40 -29.44
CA LYS A 639 17.20 13.96 -29.33
C LYS A 639 18.62 13.49 -29.04
N ILE A 640 19.56 14.05 -29.76
CA ILE A 640 21.00 13.79 -29.57
C ILE A 640 21.44 14.22 -28.17
N GLY A 641 21.01 15.40 -27.71
CA GLY A 641 21.28 15.89 -26.35
C GLY A 641 20.74 14.98 -25.28
N MET A 642 19.48 14.50 -25.41
CA MET A 642 18.89 13.55 -24.49
C MET A 642 19.66 12.22 -24.44
N LEU A 643 20.10 11.70 -25.60
CA LEU A 643 20.89 10.48 -25.68
C LEU A 643 22.24 10.63 -24.97
N ILE A 644 22.91 11.77 -25.19
CA ILE A 644 24.19 12.10 -24.54
C ILE A 644 24.01 12.23 -23.02
N VAL A 645 22.99 12.91 -22.57
CA VAL A 645 22.67 13.01 -21.13
C VAL A 645 22.46 11.63 -20.54
N GLN A 646 21.73 10.74 -21.21
CA GLN A 646 21.50 9.37 -20.74
C GLN A 646 22.81 8.58 -20.57
N ASP A 647 23.77 8.74 -21.49
CA ASP A 647 25.09 8.13 -21.39
C ASP A 647 25.91 8.71 -20.22
N GLN A 648 25.88 10.02 -20.02
CA GLN A 648 26.54 10.68 -18.88
C GLN A 648 25.92 10.20 -17.52
N VAL A 649 24.61 10.02 -17.46
CA VAL A 649 23.94 9.46 -16.28
C VAL A 649 24.40 8.03 -16.01
N TRP A 650 24.54 7.22 -17.06
CA TRP A 650 25.10 5.87 -16.91
C TRP A 650 26.51 5.91 -16.29
N GLY A 651 27.38 6.80 -16.74
CA GLY A 651 28.69 7.03 -16.15
C GLY A 651 28.62 7.39 -14.65
N ARG A 652 27.62 8.18 -14.23
CA ARG A 652 27.38 8.54 -12.82
C ARG A 652 26.88 7.36 -12.00
N VAL A 653 25.95 6.57 -12.53
CA VAL A 653 25.41 5.37 -11.88
C VAL A 653 26.54 4.36 -11.61
N THR A 654 27.41 4.14 -12.59
CA THR A 654 28.54 3.21 -12.44
C THR A 654 29.54 3.67 -11.38
N LYS A 655 29.83 4.98 -11.33
CA LYS A 655 30.68 5.58 -10.29
C LYS A 655 30.07 5.43 -8.90
N ASN A 656 28.79 5.75 -8.75
CA ASN A 656 28.07 5.74 -7.47
C ASN A 656 27.89 4.33 -6.92
N ARG A 657 27.74 3.32 -7.79
CA ARG A 657 27.67 1.90 -7.37
C ARG A 657 28.88 1.52 -6.52
N GLY A 658 30.09 1.92 -6.94
CA GLY A 658 31.33 1.66 -6.19
C GLY A 658 31.35 2.28 -4.80
N GLN A 659 30.51 3.27 -4.56
CA GLN A 659 30.34 3.98 -3.28
C GLN A 659 29.11 3.52 -2.49
N GLY A 660 28.32 2.58 -3.02
CA GLY A 660 27.05 2.15 -2.42
C GLY A 660 25.95 3.22 -2.46
N LYS A 661 26.04 4.19 -3.35
CA LYS A 661 25.14 5.34 -3.46
C LYS A 661 24.17 5.16 -4.63
N THR A 662 22.91 5.48 -4.42
CA THR A 662 21.87 5.43 -5.45
C THR A 662 21.86 6.70 -6.30
N THR A 663 21.53 6.56 -7.60
CA THR A 663 21.34 7.67 -8.51
C THR A 663 19.90 7.67 -9.04
N ARG A 664 19.16 8.75 -8.81
CA ARG A 664 17.82 8.97 -9.38
C ARG A 664 17.95 9.79 -10.65
N TYR A 665 17.37 9.29 -11.72
CA TYR A 665 17.40 9.95 -13.03
C TYR A 665 15.99 10.24 -13.52
N TYR A 666 15.66 11.50 -13.72
CA TYR A 666 14.38 11.96 -14.25
C TYR A 666 14.55 12.46 -15.67
N MET A 667 13.79 11.90 -16.58
CA MET A 667 13.84 12.22 -18.00
C MET A 667 12.49 12.75 -18.46
N ASP A 668 12.40 14.05 -18.68
CA ASP A 668 11.18 14.64 -19.22
C ASP A 668 11.11 14.43 -20.75
N GLU A 669 9.89 14.40 -21.29
CA GLU A 669 9.59 14.08 -22.70
C GLU A 669 10.26 12.79 -23.20
N PHE A 670 10.28 11.76 -22.35
CA PHE A 670 10.97 10.47 -22.57
C PHE A 670 10.60 9.81 -23.90
N HIS A 671 9.39 9.99 -24.41
CA HIS A 671 8.92 9.43 -25.68
C HIS A 671 9.79 9.85 -26.89
N LEU A 672 10.54 10.94 -26.78
CA LEU A 672 11.41 11.41 -27.87
C LEU A 672 12.55 10.42 -28.19
N LEU A 673 13.04 9.69 -27.19
CA LEU A 673 14.09 8.66 -27.36
C LEU A 673 13.57 7.31 -27.84
N LEU A 674 12.25 7.11 -27.85
CA LEU A 674 11.64 5.82 -28.14
C LEU A 674 11.07 5.72 -29.55
N LYS A 675 11.27 6.75 -30.40
CA LYS A 675 10.73 6.82 -31.77
C LYS A 675 11.57 6.07 -32.79
N GLU A 676 12.86 6.00 -32.60
CA GLU A 676 13.81 5.30 -33.46
C GLU A 676 14.24 3.97 -32.81
N GLU A 677 14.31 2.91 -33.60
CA GLU A 677 14.52 1.53 -33.13
C GLU A 677 15.81 1.36 -32.31
N GLN A 678 16.93 1.85 -32.83
CA GLN A 678 18.24 1.68 -32.16
C GLN A 678 18.31 2.49 -30.86
N THR A 679 17.79 3.72 -30.87
CA THR A 679 17.75 4.58 -29.67
C THR A 679 16.82 4.02 -28.62
N ALA A 680 15.68 3.46 -29.05
CA ALA A 680 14.76 2.77 -28.15
C ALA A 680 15.42 1.53 -27.53
N SER A 681 16.08 0.71 -28.33
CA SER A 681 16.81 -0.48 -27.87
C SER A 681 17.91 -0.13 -26.86
N TYR A 682 18.72 0.89 -27.13
CA TYR A 682 19.73 1.39 -26.21
C TYR A 682 19.08 1.88 -24.89
N SER A 683 18.02 2.67 -25.00
CA SER A 683 17.32 3.19 -23.82
C SER A 683 16.72 2.07 -22.95
N VAL A 684 16.15 1.03 -23.56
CA VAL A 684 15.62 -0.16 -22.86
C VAL A 684 16.74 -0.93 -22.17
N GLU A 685 17.88 -1.11 -22.84
CA GLU A 685 19.02 -1.82 -22.25
C GLU A 685 19.57 -1.09 -21.01
N ILE A 686 19.77 0.22 -21.11
CA ILE A 686 20.16 1.06 -19.97
C ILE A 686 19.12 1.01 -18.85
N TRP A 687 17.83 1.05 -19.20
CA TRP A 687 16.72 0.94 -18.22
C TRP A 687 16.77 -0.35 -17.42
N LYS A 688 17.05 -1.49 -18.07
CA LYS A 688 17.22 -2.80 -17.41
C LYS A 688 18.48 -2.83 -16.55
N ARG A 689 19.57 -2.20 -17.00
CA ARG A 689 20.85 -2.18 -16.27
C ARG A 689 20.81 -1.31 -15.03
N PHE A 690 20.10 -0.18 -15.05
CA PHE A 690 19.99 0.72 -13.91
C PHE A 690 19.59 -0.01 -12.63
N ARG A 691 18.64 -0.94 -12.71
CA ARG A 691 18.20 -1.76 -11.59
C ARG A 691 19.35 -2.50 -10.88
N LYS A 692 20.26 -3.11 -11.66
CA LYS A 692 21.37 -3.90 -11.09
C LYS A 692 22.46 -3.00 -10.50
N TRP A 693 22.54 -1.76 -10.95
CA TRP A 693 23.62 -0.82 -10.67
C TRP A 693 23.25 0.30 -9.69
N GLY A 694 22.05 0.23 -9.06
CA GLY A 694 21.61 1.21 -8.09
C GLY A 694 21.09 2.51 -8.71
N GLY A 695 20.72 2.48 -10.00
CA GLY A 695 20.03 3.58 -10.69
C GLY A 695 18.51 3.44 -10.56
N ILE A 696 17.80 4.55 -10.40
CA ILE A 696 16.35 4.64 -10.38
C ILE A 696 15.90 5.61 -11.46
N PRO A 697 15.73 5.15 -12.71
CA PRO A 697 15.25 6.00 -13.79
C PRO A 697 13.75 6.24 -13.67
N THR A 698 13.30 7.43 -14.06
CA THR A 698 11.91 7.84 -14.14
C THR A 698 11.65 8.56 -15.45
N GLY A 699 10.86 7.95 -16.34
CA GLY A 699 10.44 8.55 -17.60
C GLY A 699 9.15 9.34 -17.43
N ILE A 700 9.14 10.58 -17.89
CA ILE A 700 7.97 11.46 -17.81
C ILE A 700 7.49 11.70 -19.24
N THR A 701 6.20 11.44 -19.50
CA THR A 701 5.66 11.63 -20.85
C THR A 701 4.17 11.92 -20.89
N GLN A 702 3.76 12.65 -21.91
CA GLN A 702 2.36 12.95 -22.20
C GLN A 702 1.77 12.07 -23.33
N ASN A 703 2.60 11.36 -24.06
CA ASN A 703 2.19 10.62 -25.25
C ASN A 703 2.39 9.12 -25.06
N VAL A 704 1.37 8.47 -24.50
CA VAL A 704 1.39 7.02 -24.23
C VAL A 704 1.25 6.20 -25.50
N LYS A 705 0.52 6.70 -26.50
CA LYS A 705 0.31 5.98 -27.77
C LYS A 705 1.62 5.81 -28.54
N ASP A 706 2.47 6.83 -28.54
CA ASP A 706 3.80 6.72 -29.16
C ASP A 706 4.70 5.76 -28.37
N LEU A 707 4.53 5.67 -27.02
CA LEU A 707 5.26 4.73 -26.19
C LEU A 707 4.91 3.27 -26.56
N LEU A 708 3.64 2.94 -26.77
CA LEU A 708 3.18 1.56 -26.98
C LEU A 708 3.23 1.12 -28.46
N SER A 709 3.86 1.92 -29.32
CA SER A 709 3.98 1.61 -30.76
C SER A 709 5.06 0.58 -31.09
N SER A 710 5.98 0.27 -30.19
CA SER A 710 7.06 -0.68 -30.38
C SER A 710 7.14 -1.72 -29.26
N ARG A 711 7.60 -2.93 -29.61
CA ARG A 711 7.81 -4.04 -28.66
C ARG A 711 8.90 -3.73 -27.61
N GLU A 712 9.87 -2.90 -27.95
CA GLU A 712 10.93 -2.44 -27.06
C GLU A 712 10.35 -1.64 -25.91
N VAL A 713 9.31 -0.86 -26.16
CA VAL A 713 8.64 -0.04 -25.16
C VAL A 713 7.78 -0.86 -24.18
N GLU A 714 7.16 -1.95 -24.61
CA GLU A 714 6.50 -2.88 -23.70
C GLU A 714 7.46 -3.35 -22.61
N ASN A 715 8.72 -3.60 -22.96
CA ASN A 715 9.76 -3.95 -21.99
C ASN A 715 10.01 -2.86 -20.93
N ILE A 716 9.78 -1.59 -21.21
CA ILE A 716 9.94 -0.50 -20.22
C ILE A 716 8.83 -0.58 -19.19
N PHE A 717 7.58 -0.82 -19.60
CA PHE A 717 6.47 -1.02 -18.68
C PHE A 717 6.68 -2.27 -17.80
N GLU A 718 7.08 -3.39 -18.38
CA GLU A 718 7.38 -4.64 -17.65
C GLU A 718 8.54 -4.49 -16.64
N ASN A 719 9.45 -3.54 -16.89
CA ASN A 719 10.57 -3.24 -16.02
C ASN A 719 10.37 -1.97 -15.19
N SER A 720 9.13 -1.57 -14.94
CA SER A 720 8.77 -0.40 -14.13
C SER A 720 7.67 -0.77 -13.13
N ASP A 721 8.07 -1.11 -11.91
CA ASP A 721 7.12 -1.44 -10.83
C ASP A 721 6.51 -0.19 -10.18
N PHE A 722 6.93 1.01 -10.60
CA PHE A 722 6.43 2.27 -10.09
C PHE A 722 5.84 3.13 -11.21
N ILE A 723 4.53 3.42 -11.17
CA ILE A 723 3.89 4.26 -12.19
C ILE A 723 2.95 5.27 -11.51
N ILE A 724 3.13 6.55 -11.81
CA ILE A 724 2.15 7.60 -11.53
C ILE A 724 1.36 7.84 -12.81
N MET A 725 0.09 7.52 -12.79
CA MET A 725 -0.82 7.73 -13.92
C MET A 725 -1.83 8.81 -13.56
N LEU A 726 -1.64 10.00 -14.11
CA LEU A 726 -2.53 11.13 -13.99
C LEU A 726 -3.61 11.08 -15.08
N ASN A 727 -4.38 12.15 -15.27
CA ASN A 727 -5.42 12.23 -16.29
C ASN A 727 -4.91 11.78 -17.68
N GLN A 728 -5.67 10.93 -18.37
CA GLN A 728 -5.32 10.35 -19.66
C GLN A 728 -6.29 10.79 -20.76
N ALA A 729 -5.76 10.96 -21.98
CA ALA A 729 -6.58 11.22 -23.16
C ALA A 729 -7.49 10.02 -23.50
N ALA A 730 -8.67 10.29 -24.07
CA ALA A 730 -9.67 9.25 -24.34
C ALA A 730 -9.14 8.08 -25.21
N GLY A 731 -8.25 8.38 -26.17
CA GLY A 731 -7.66 7.35 -27.02
C GLY A 731 -6.64 6.44 -26.35
N ASP A 732 -6.00 6.92 -25.26
CA ASP A 732 -4.91 6.20 -24.58
C ASP A 732 -5.44 5.32 -23.45
N ARG A 733 -6.59 5.66 -22.89
CA ARG A 733 -7.17 5.00 -21.70
C ARG A 733 -7.36 3.51 -21.87
N GLN A 734 -7.97 3.11 -23.01
CA GLN A 734 -8.26 1.70 -23.25
C GLN A 734 -6.99 0.89 -23.51
N ILE A 735 -6.03 1.49 -24.17
CA ILE A 735 -4.72 0.86 -24.44
C ILE A 735 -4.00 0.61 -23.10
N LEU A 736 -3.93 1.63 -22.25
CA LEU A 736 -3.33 1.54 -20.91
C LEU A 736 -4.09 0.55 -20.02
N ALA A 737 -5.43 0.55 -20.05
CA ALA A 737 -6.23 -0.37 -19.26
C ALA A 737 -5.91 -1.82 -19.61
N ASN A 738 -5.76 -2.15 -20.88
CA ASN A 738 -5.40 -3.48 -21.33
C ASN A 738 -3.95 -3.85 -20.98
N GLN A 739 -2.99 -2.93 -21.19
CA GLN A 739 -1.57 -3.18 -20.96
C GLN A 739 -1.23 -3.34 -19.49
N LEU A 740 -1.86 -2.55 -18.62
CA LEU A 740 -1.59 -2.53 -17.17
C LEU A 740 -2.65 -3.28 -16.36
N ASN A 741 -3.57 -3.98 -17.04
CA ASN A 741 -4.65 -4.73 -16.41
C ASN A 741 -5.48 -3.89 -15.41
N ILE A 742 -5.85 -2.67 -15.82
CA ILE A 742 -6.60 -1.70 -15.00
C ILE A 742 -8.09 -2.02 -15.08
N SER A 743 -8.77 -2.11 -13.94
CA SER A 743 -10.21 -2.31 -13.88
C SER A 743 -10.98 -1.06 -14.36
N PRO A 744 -12.25 -1.20 -14.82
CA PRO A 744 -13.09 -0.05 -15.16
C PRO A 744 -13.26 0.93 -14.00
N HIS A 745 -13.30 0.46 -12.75
CA HIS A 745 -13.36 1.30 -11.56
C HIS A 745 -12.07 2.11 -11.37
N GLN A 746 -10.91 1.48 -11.51
CA GLN A 746 -9.63 2.18 -11.45
C GLN A 746 -9.50 3.19 -12.59
N LEU A 747 -9.92 2.84 -13.80
CA LEU A 747 -9.87 3.71 -14.97
C LEU A 747 -10.63 5.03 -14.77
N SER A 748 -11.70 5.05 -13.96
CA SER A 748 -12.45 6.25 -13.64
C SER A 748 -11.60 7.34 -12.98
N TYR A 749 -10.60 6.95 -12.17
CA TYR A 749 -9.68 7.87 -11.48
C TYR A 749 -8.66 8.57 -12.38
N VAL A 750 -8.54 8.16 -13.64
CA VAL A 750 -7.69 8.81 -14.65
C VAL A 750 -8.50 9.34 -15.83
N THR A 751 -9.84 9.27 -15.74
CA THR A 751 -10.75 9.69 -16.80
C THR A 751 -11.25 11.11 -16.58
N HIS A 752 -11.57 11.48 -15.35
CA HIS A 752 -12.14 12.77 -14.95
C HIS A 752 -11.37 13.37 -13.77
N SER A 753 -10.12 12.95 -13.58
CA SER A 753 -9.29 13.42 -12.49
C SER A 753 -8.88 14.88 -12.67
N GLY A 754 -8.81 15.58 -11.56
CA GLY A 754 -8.22 16.90 -11.46
C GLY A 754 -6.69 16.88 -11.57
N GLU A 755 -6.09 18.06 -11.42
CA GLU A 755 -4.63 18.20 -11.35
C GLU A 755 -4.11 17.54 -10.05
N GLY A 756 -3.09 16.69 -10.15
CA GLY A 756 -2.53 15.98 -9.00
C GLY A 756 -3.36 14.78 -8.54
N GLU A 757 -4.34 14.35 -9.32
CA GLU A 757 -5.16 13.17 -9.03
C GLU A 757 -4.91 12.07 -10.05
N GLY A 758 -4.94 10.81 -9.61
CA GLY A 758 -4.70 9.70 -10.52
C GLY A 758 -4.58 8.34 -9.84
N LEU A 759 -3.84 7.45 -10.48
CA LEU A 759 -3.50 6.11 -9.98
C LEU A 759 -1.99 6.01 -9.71
N LEU A 760 -1.64 5.46 -8.56
CA LEU A 760 -0.29 5.09 -8.19
C LEU A 760 -0.14 3.57 -8.24
N PHE A 761 0.85 3.09 -8.99
CA PHE A 761 1.27 1.70 -9.03
C PHE A 761 2.54 1.55 -8.19
N TYR A 762 2.52 0.57 -7.31
CA TYR A 762 3.67 0.19 -6.50
C TYR A 762 3.76 -1.34 -6.46
N GLY A 763 4.54 -1.91 -7.38
CA GLY A 763 4.53 -3.35 -7.65
C GLY A 763 3.13 -3.80 -8.12
N ASN A 764 2.55 -4.73 -7.39
CA ASN A 764 1.20 -5.25 -7.71
C ASN A 764 0.06 -4.41 -7.12
N VAL A 765 0.38 -3.35 -6.39
CA VAL A 765 -0.61 -2.50 -5.73
C VAL A 765 -0.97 -1.34 -6.63
N ILE A 766 -2.26 -1.14 -6.88
CA ILE A 766 -2.79 0.00 -7.65
C ILE A 766 -3.75 0.77 -6.76
N LEU A 767 -3.40 2.00 -6.42
CA LEU A 767 -4.21 2.87 -5.56
C LEU A 767 -4.57 4.18 -6.26
N PRO A 768 -5.80 4.68 -6.12
CA PRO A 768 -6.14 6.04 -6.48
C PRO A 768 -5.55 7.00 -5.44
N PHE A 769 -4.98 8.10 -5.90
CA PHE A 769 -4.35 9.09 -5.03
C PHE A 769 -4.79 10.51 -5.37
N VAL A 770 -4.70 11.38 -4.37
CA VAL A 770 -4.92 12.83 -4.46
C VAL A 770 -3.72 13.53 -3.82
N ASP A 771 -3.05 14.39 -4.59
CA ASP A 771 -1.91 15.17 -4.13
C ASP A 771 -2.15 16.66 -4.39
N HIS A 772 -2.93 17.30 -3.52
CA HIS A 772 -3.17 18.73 -3.54
C HIS A 772 -2.18 19.45 -2.63
N PHE A 773 -1.04 19.84 -3.20
CA PHE A 773 0.00 20.57 -2.47
C PHE A 773 -0.48 21.96 -2.07
N PRO A 774 -0.23 22.45 -0.81
CA PRO A 774 -0.64 23.78 -0.36
C PRO A 774 0.01 24.88 -1.21
N THR A 775 -0.80 25.77 -1.76
CA THR A 775 -0.35 26.82 -2.69
C THR A 775 0.31 28.03 -2.01
N ASP A 776 0.17 28.15 -0.68
CA ASP A 776 0.74 29.22 0.15
C ASP A 776 2.20 28.98 0.56
N LEU A 777 2.79 27.85 0.19
CA LEU A 777 4.17 27.48 0.51
C LEU A 777 5.14 27.98 -0.58
N GLU A 778 6.37 28.35 -0.17
CA GLU A 778 7.44 28.74 -1.10
C GLU A 778 7.75 27.60 -2.08
N LEU A 779 7.80 26.36 -1.57
CA LEU A 779 8.01 25.17 -2.39
C LEU A 779 7.00 25.02 -3.53
N TYR A 780 5.73 25.37 -3.31
CA TYR A 780 4.74 25.34 -4.37
C TYR A 780 5.13 26.29 -5.50
N SER A 781 5.49 27.52 -5.17
CA SER A 781 5.88 28.54 -6.14
C SER A 781 7.11 28.18 -6.96
N ILE A 782 8.01 27.37 -6.38
CA ILE A 782 9.25 26.88 -7.03
C ILE A 782 8.95 25.67 -7.95
N MET A 783 7.99 24.84 -7.55
CA MET A 783 7.65 23.61 -8.28
C MET A 783 6.62 23.84 -9.40
N THR A 784 5.77 24.89 -9.30
CA THR A 784 4.76 25.16 -10.33
C THR A 784 5.37 25.50 -11.68
N SER A 785 4.75 25.01 -12.76
CA SER A 785 5.10 25.34 -14.15
C SER A 785 3.97 26.16 -14.84
N LYS A 786 2.95 26.58 -14.08
CA LYS A 786 1.83 27.38 -14.61
C LYS A 786 2.31 28.78 -14.96
N LEU A 787 2.13 29.20 -16.20
CA LEU A 787 2.65 30.47 -16.70
C LEU A 787 2.18 31.68 -15.90
N SER A 788 0.91 31.73 -15.47
CA SER A 788 0.36 32.80 -14.63
C SER A 788 1.09 32.92 -13.29
N GLU A 789 1.34 31.80 -12.62
CA GLU A 789 1.99 31.73 -11.31
C GLU A 789 3.50 31.99 -11.42
N VAL A 790 4.15 31.59 -12.53
CA VAL A 790 5.56 31.86 -12.81
C VAL A 790 5.78 33.35 -13.04
N VAL A 791 4.89 34.03 -13.81
CA VAL A 791 4.97 35.48 -14.07
C VAL A 791 4.79 36.28 -12.77
N GLU A 792 3.86 35.90 -11.91
CA GLU A 792 3.67 36.53 -10.58
C GLU A 792 4.93 36.41 -9.71
N ARG A 793 5.58 35.26 -9.70
CA ARG A 793 6.83 35.03 -8.96
C ARG A 793 7.96 35.93 -9.48
N GLU A 794 8.15 36.01 -10.81
CA GLU A 794 9.21 36.83 -11.42
C GLU A 794 8.95 38.33 -11.17
N ALA A 795 7.70 38.76 -11.21
CA ALA A 795 7.32 40.13 -10.87
C ALA A 795 7.56 40.48 -9.40
N GLY A 796 7.32 39.54 -8.48
CA GLY A 796 7.58 39.68 -7.04
C GLY A 796 9.05 39.76 -6.66
N HIS A 797 9.96 39.23 -7.45
CA HIS A 797 11.42 39.29 -7.26
C HIS A 797 12.08 40.54 -7.91
N ALA A 798 11.35 41.26 -8.78
CA ALA A 798 11.82 42.47 -9.44
C ALA A 798 11.41 43.76 -8.68
N GLY A 799 10.64 43.69 -7.59
CA GLY A 799 10.29 44.80 -6.70
C GLY A 799 11.03 44.68 -5.40
#